data_647fefd7a22108030fe402eec09e019a
#
_entry.id   647fefd7a22108030fe402eec09e019a
#
_cell.length_a   1.000
_cell.length_b   1.000
_cell.length_c   1.000
_cell.angle_alpha   90.00
_cell.angle_beta   90.00
_cell.angle_gamma   90.00
#
_symmetry.space_group_name_H-M   'P 1'
#
loop_
_entity.id
_entity.type
_entity.pdbx_description
1 polymer ?
#
loop_
_entity_poly.entity_id
_entity_poly.type
_entity_poly.pdbx_seq_one_letter_code
_entity_poly.pdbx_strand_id
1 'polypeptide(L)'
;MSAGSRILVTGGTGYVGGRLIPLLEQRGHLVRCLARRPKFLQQRVRPQTEVVAGDVLQPETLMSALEGIETAFYLVHSRGAGRDFGDEDRIAARNFAEAAKQSGVRRIVYLGGLGGEQQQLSKHLRSRQEVGAILRESGAQVVEFRASIVIGSGSLSFEPIRTLVQKLPVMICPKWVSTPAQPIAIEDLLNYLLAAIDLPEGSSDIFEIGGPDQVSYGDIMQEYARQRGLKRGMVSVSFLSPRLSSLWLGLVTPVYARIGRKLVDSQRNPTVVTNSHAHDVFTICPRGVRDAIARALVTEDHELTATRWSDAISASGHPHRWGGIRFGTRLVDSREVDVDVPAEAAFAPIQRIGGQTGWYYGHWLWRLRGWLDLLVGGVGLRRDRRDAVDLRVGDPIDCWRVESLEQSRRLQLSAEMKLPGRAWLEFEVEPTDNGSRIRQTAVFDSIGLTGLAYWYAIYPLHEFIFGGMLNGIASTARGSVETTTWQPTVFRQVAGLVGFMAVCFLSAGLGAAFTSTSVGGWYQTLAKPNWNPPDWLFGPVWTALYFLMAVAAWLVWHAHGWSAARTALNWFGIQLAFNVVWSFLFFGLERPGLAFAEILVLCLSIVATCLAFQAKSRTAALLLVPYLAWTSFAVILNLNLWRLNS
;
A
#
# COMPACT_ATOMS: atom_id res chain seq x y z
N MET A 1 -22.56 -17.50 35.35
CA MET A 1 -21.51 -16.85 34.54
C MET A 1 -20.49 -16.30 35.51
N SER A 2 -19.28 -16.82 35.56
CA SER A 2 -18.21 -16.25 36.40
C SER A 2 -17.96 -14.82 35.93
N ALA A 3 -17.80 -13.88 36.88
CA ALA A 3 -17.44 -12.50 36.56
C ALA A 3 -16.23 -12.52 35.63
N GLY A 4 -16.30 -11.84 34.50
CA GLY A 4 -15.21 -11.86 33.50
C GLY A 4 -13.92 -11.36 34.13
N SER A 5 -12.82 -12.10 33.95
CA SER A 5 -11.49 -11.74 34.46
C SER A 5 -11.04 -10.38 33.87
N ARG A 6 -10.29 -9.60 34.68
CA ARG A 6 -9.67 -8.36 34.20
C ARG A 6 -8.38 -8.68 33.48
N ILE A 7 -8.32 -8.33 32.21
CA ILE A 7 -7.25 -8.72 31.29
C ILE A 7 -6.56 -7.49 30.71
N LEU A 8 -5.24 -7.40 30.84
CA LEU A 8 -4.44 -6.43 30.10
C LEU A 8 -3.92 -7.02 28.79
N VAL A 9 -4.06 -6.28 27.69
CA VAL A 9 -3.43 -6.62 26.41
C VAL A 9 -2.40 -5.55 26.04
N THR A 10 -1.12 -5.92 26.01
CA THR A 10 -0.08 -5.09 25.40
C THR A 10 0.07 -5.48 23.92
N GLY A 11 0.46 -4.50 23.08
CA GLY A 11 0.56 -4.77 21.63
C GLY A 11 -0.78 -4.91 20.91
N GLY A 12 -1.85 -4.33 21.44
CA GLY A 12 -3.21 -4.36 20.87
C GLY A 12 -3.34 -3.78 19.47
N THR A 13 -2.43 -2.90 19.03
CA THR A 13 -2.37 -2.42 17.65
C THR A 13 -1.64 -3.38 16.71
N GLY A 14 -1.03 -4.46 17.23
CA GLY A 14 -0.33 -5.47 16.44
C GLY A 14 -1.26 -6.52 15.83
N TYR A 15 -0.68 -7.39 15.00
CA TYR A 15 -1.42 -8.42 14.26
C TYR A 15 -2.15 -9.42 15.17
N VAL A 16 -1.46 -9.97 16.17
CA VAL A 16 -2.05 -10.94 17.10
C VAL A 16 -2.93 -10.24 18.13
N GLY A 17 -2.42 -9.18 18.77
CA GLY A 17 -3.18 -8.46 19.82
C GLY A 17 -4.49 -7.87 19.33
N GLY A 18 -4.47 -7.25 18.14
CA GLY A 18 -5.68 -6.67 17.57
C GLY A 18 -6.76 -7.71 17.17
N ARG A 19 -6.38 -8.97 16.92
CA ARG A 19 -7.32 -10.07 16.68
C ARG A 19 -7.77 -10.76 17.96
N LEU A 20 -6.94 -10.72 18.99
CA LEU A 20 -7.26 -11.29 20.30
C LEU A 20 -8.31 -10.46 21.04
N ILE A 21 -8.20 -9.12 20.99
CA ILE A 21 -9.10 -8.21 21.72
C ILE A 21 -10.59 -8.49 21.46
N PRO A 22 -11.07 -8.53 20.19
CA PRO A 22 -12.48 -8.82 19.92
C PRO A 22 -12.96 -10.17 20.46
N LEU A 23 -12.08 -11.18 20.51
CA LEU A 23 -12.40 -12.50 21.02
C LEU A 23 -12.52 -12.49 22.56
N LEU A 24 -11.66 -11.73 23.24
CA LEU A 24 -11.76 -11.50 24.70
C LEU A 24 -13.07 -10.77 25.05
N GLU A 25 -13.39 -9.73 24.29
CA GLU A 25 -14.64 -8.97 24.42
C GLU A 25 -15.89 -9.85 24.20
N GLN A 26 -15.84 -10.76 23.20
CA GLN A 26 -16.92 -11.71 22.92
C GLN A 26 -17.13 -12.72 24.06
N ARG A 27 -16.04 -13.11 24.75
CA ARG A 27 -16.09 -13.99 25.93
C ARG A 27 -16.53 -13.26 27.20
N GLY A 28 -16.76 -11.95 27.16
CA GLY A 28 -17.25 -11.16 28.30
C GLY A 28 -16.17 -10.77 29.31
N HIS A 29 -14.89 -10.82 28.94
CA HIS A 29 -13.80 -10.34 29.80
C HIS A 29 -13.75 -8.81 29.83
N LEU A 30 -13.28 -8.26 30.97
CA LEU A 30 -13.01 -6.83 31.12
C LEU A 30 -11.60 -6.55 30.57
N VAL A 31 -11.55 -6.01 29.36
CA VAL A 31 -10.29 -5.80 28.66
C VAL A 31 -9.77 -4.39 28.87
N ARG A 32 -8.49 -4.30 29.27
CA ARG A 32 -7.69 -3.07 29.25
C ARG A 32 -6.58 -3.22 28.23
N CYS A 33 -6.30 -2.19 27.44
CA CYS A 33 -5.26 -2.18 26.43
C CYS A 33 -4.20 -1.12 26.74
N LEU A 34 -2.92 -1.49 26.75
CA LEU A 34 -1.82 -0.54 26.84
C LEU A 34 -1.40 -0.11 25.43
N ALA A 35 -1.46 1.19 25.13
CA ALA A 35 -1.12 1.71 23.82
C ALA A 35 -0.33 3.03 23.93
N ARG A 36 0.74 3.17 23.15
CA ARG A 36 1.51 4.43 23.06
C ARG A 36 0.69 5.60 22.50
N ARG A 37 -0.31 5.28 21.68
CA ARG A 37 -1.25 6.24 21.07
C ARG A 37 -2.68 5.71 21.19
N PRO A 38 -3.38 5.98 22.29
CA PRO A 38 -4.72 5.43 22.56
C PRO A 38 -5.73 5.70 21.47
N LYS A 39 -5.72 6.89 20.87
CA LYS A 39 -6.68 7.30 19.83
C LYS A 39 -6.79 6.32 18.66
N PHE A 40 -5.70 5.65 18.27
CA PHE A 40 -5.73 4.67 17.17
C PHE A 40 -6.35 3.33 17.54
N LEU A 41 -6.31 2.96 18.83
CA LEU A 41 -6.90 1.72 19.28
C LEU A 41 -8.33 1.91 19.73
N GLN A 42 -8.67 3.07 20.30
CA GLN A 42 -9.97 3.38 20.85
C GLN A 42 -11.13 3.29 19.83
N GLN A 43 -10.83 3.58 18.56
CA GLN A 43 -11.80 3.44 17.45
C GLN A 43 -12.03 1.98 17.00
N ARG A 44 -11.18 1.04 17.46
CA ARG A 44 -11.18 -0.37 17.01
C ARG A 44 -11.66 -1.35 18.07
N VAL A 45 -11.89 -0.88 19.28
CA VAL A 45 -12.34 -1.68 20.41
C VAL A 45 -13.75 -1.27 20.82
N ARG A 46 -14.43 -2.14 21.57
CA ARG A 46 -15.77 -1.82 22.09
C ARG A 46 -15.70 -0.68 23.11
N PRO A 47 -16.80 0.08 23.32
CA PRO A 47 -16.82 1.18 24.30
C PRO A 47 -16.47 0.76 25.74
N GLN A 48 -16.67 -0.51 26.08
CA GLN A 48 -16.36 -1.07 27.41
C GLN A 48 -14.89 -1.40 27.60
N THR A 49 -14.11 -1.46 26.50
CA THR A 49 -12.67 -1.76 26.56
C THR A 49 -11.91 -0.49 26.90
N GLU A 50 -11.17 -0.54 28.01
CA GLU A 50 -10.36 0.57 28.49
C GLU A 50 -9.07 0.66 27.66
N VAL A 51 -8.70 1.84 27.17
CA VAL A 51 -7.44 2.06 26.46
C VAL A 51 -6.60 3.08 27.24
N VAL A 52 -5.50 2.61 27.82
CA VAL A 52 -4.60 3.42 28.66
C VAL A 52 -3.36 3.81 27.85
N ALA A 53 -2.95 5.06 27.99
CA ALA A 53 -1.70 5.54 27.40
C ALA A 53 -0.49 5.00 28.18
N GLY A 54 0.49 4.41 27.47
CA GLY A 54 1.73 4.00 28.11
C GLY A 54 2.68 3.28 27.16
N ASP A 55 3.92 3.14 27.60
CA ASP A 55 5.00 2.47 26.86
C ASP A 55 5.74 1.50 27.82
N VAL A 56 5.95 0.28 27.40
CA VAL A 56 6.70 -0.73 28.17
C VAL A 56 8.16 -0.33 28.45
N LEU A 57 8.69 0.64 27.71
CA LEU A 57 10.00 1.22 27.98
C LEU A 57 9.96 2.31 29.07
N GLN A 58 8.76 2.75 29.50
CA GLN A 58 8.54 3.78 30.50
C GLN A 58 7.86 3.16 31.74
N PRO A 59 8.62 2.75 32.77
CA PRO A 59 8.10 1.99 33.92
C PRO A 59 6.96 2.70 34.64
N GLU A 60 7.00 4.03 34.72
CA GLU A 60 6.02 4.87 35.39
C GLU A 60 4.60 4.72 34.78
N THR A 61 4.49 4.34 33.52
CA THR A 61 3.21 4.18 32.82
C THR A 61 2.60 2.80 33.05
N LEU A 62 3.35 1.84 33.57
CA LEU A 62 2.94 0.43 33.68
C LEU A 62 2.11 0.17 34.93
N MET A 63 2.39 0.85 36.04
CA MET A 63 1.69 0.60 37.31
C MET A 63 0.19 0.83 37.20
N SER A 64 -0.22 1.97 36.64
CA SER A 64 -1.63 2.29 36.42
C SER A 64 -2.30 1.34 35.40
N ALA A 65 -1.55 0.89 34.41
CA ALA A 65 -2.05 -0.04 33.41
C ALA A 65 -2.32 -1.45 34.00
N LEU A 66 -1.49 -1.89 34.96
CA LEU A 66 -1.56 -3.22 35.57
C LEU A 66 -2.42 -3.28 36.85
N GLU A 67 -2.87 -2.13 37.35
CA GLU A 67 -3.71 -2.06 38.54
C GLU A 67 -4.99 -2.87 38.40
N GLY A 68 -5.18 -3.86 39.32
CA GLY A 68 -6.34 -4.74 39.36
C GLY A 68 -6.41 -5.75 38.20
N ILE A 69 -5.35 -5.97 37.46
CA ILE A 69 -5.27 -6.96 36.37
C ILE A 69 -4.92 -8.34 36.92
N GLU A 70 -5.68 -9.34 36.51
CA GLU A 70 -5.46 -10.75 36.88
C GLU A 70 -4.54 -11.44 35.86
N THR A 71 -4.81 -11.25 34.56
CA THR A 71 -4.05 -11.85 33.47
C THR A 71 -3.57 -10.79 32.50
N ALA A 72 -2.29 -10.85 32.13
CA ALA A 72 -1.70 -9.91 31.19
C ALA A 72 -1.14 -10.63 29.96
N PHE A 73 -1.54 -10.20 28.77
CA PHE A 73 -0.96 -10.63 27.50
C PHE A 73 0.21 -9.73 27.12
N TYR A 74 1.42 -10.27 27.13
CA TYR A 74 2.62 -9.57 26.70
C TYR A 74 2.90 -9.88 25.23
N LEU A 75 2.34 -9.06 24.32
CA LEU A 75 2.44 -9.24 22.86
C LEU A 75 3.25 -8.13 22.19
N VAL A 76 4.06 -7.41 22.97
CA VAL A 76 4.91 -6.33 22.47
C VAL A 76 6.22 -6.91 21.92
N HIS A 77 6.72 -6.29 20.89
CA HIS A 77 7.99 -6.56 20.27
C HIS A 77 8.60 -5.19 19.89
N SER A 78 9.85 -4.89 20.23
CA SER A 78 10.53 -3.73 19.68
C SER A 78 10.81 -3.95 18.20
N ARG A 79 10.19 -3.09 17.38
CA ARG A 79 10.43 -3.03 15.93
C ARG A 79 11.45 -1.95 15.59
N GLY A 80 12.22 -1.48 16.57
CA GLY A 80 13.18 -0.40 16.47
C GLY A 80 14.15 -0.59 15.31
N ALA A 81 14.45 0.51 14.61
CA ALA A 81 15.45 0.57 13.54
C ALA A 81 16.90 0.60 14.09
N GLY A 82 17.07 0.57 15.43
CA GLY A 82 18.33 0.64 16.12
C GLY A 82 19.20 -0.63 16.00
N ARG A 83 20.50 -0.48 16.27
CA ARG A 83 21.47 -1.60 16.30
C ARG A 83 21.25 -2.54 17.50
N ASP A 84 20.54 -2.09 18.55
CA ASP A 84 20.41 -2.75 19.86
C ASP A 84 18.96 -3.12 20.25
N PHE A 85 18.16 -3.61 19.30
CA PHE A 85 16.77 -4.01 19.55
C PHE A 85 16.63 -5.13 20.62
N GLY A 86 17.62 -5.97 20.78
CA GLY A 86 17.63 -6.99 21.84
C GLY A 86 17.71 -6.38 23.23
N ASP A 87 18.38 -5.25 23.39
CA ASP A 87 18.46 -4.52 24.65
C ASP A 87 17.13 -3.84 24.99
N GLU A 88 16.46 -3.23 23.98
CA GLU A 88 15.14 -2.66 24.16
C GLU A 88 14.10 -3.71 24.59
N ASP A 89 14.11 -4.89 23.96
CA ASP A 89 13.22 -6.01 24.33
C ASP A 89 13.47 -6.47 25.76
N ARG A 90 14.75 -6.58 26.18
CA ARG A 90 15.12 -6.95 27.56
C ARG A 90 14.68 -5.88 28.58
N ILE A 91 14.91 -4.60 28.28
CA ILE A 91 14.50 -3.49 29.16
C ILE A 91 12.97 -3.49 29.31
N ALA A 92 12.25 -3.57 28.19
CA ALA A 92 10.79 -3.61 28.19
C ALA A 92 10.23 -4.78 29.00
N ALA A 93 10.82 -5.97 28.85
CA ALA A 93 10.41 -7.15 29.60
C ALA A 93 10.70 -7.02 31.11
N ARG A 94 11.84 -6.45 31.51
CA ARG A 94 12.17 -6.22 32.92
C ARG A 94 11.22 -5.21 33.56
N ASN A 95 10.99 -4.08 32.88
CA ASN A 95 10.04 -3.07 33.37
C ASN A 95 8.65 -3.67 33.57
N PHE A 96 8.20 -4.48 32.61
CA PHE A 96 6.89 -5.12 32.68
C PHE A 96 6.83 -6.19 33.78
N ALA A 97 7.85 -7.04 33.91
CA ALA A 97 7.92 -8.06 34.95
C ALA A 97 7.91 -7.47 36.35
N GLU A 98 8.68 -6.39 36.58
CA GLU A 98 8.71 -5.68 37.87
C GLU A 98 7.36 -5.03 38.20
N ALA A 99 6.76 -4.33 37.23
CA ALA A 99 5.44 -3.72 37.41
C ALA A 99 4.35 -4.78 37.65
N ALA A 100 4.38 -5.91 36.95
CA ALA A 100 3.46 -7.02 37.12
C ALA A 100 3.58 -7.65 38.52
N LYS A 101 4.81 -7.79 39.05
CA LYS A 101 5.08 -8.24 40.40
C LYS A 101 4.49 -7.31 41.45
N GLN A 102 4.73 -6.01 41.30
CA GLN A 102 4.23 -4.99 42.24
C GLN A 102 2.71 -4.88 42.20
N SER A 103 2.08 -5.07 41.04
CA SER A 103 0.62 -5.01 40.87
C SER A 103 -0.09 -6.31 41.23
N GLY A 104 0.64 -7.39 41.55
CA GLY A 104 0.05 -8.69 41.92
C GLY A 104 -0.63 -9.41 40.76
N VAL A 105 -0.14 -9.24 39.53
CA VAL A 105 -0.63 -9.98 38.36
C VAL A 105 -0.43 -11.47 38.57
N ARG A 106 -1.49 -12.28 38.41
CA ARG A 106 -1.42 -13.72 38.65
C ARG A 106 -0.81 -14.48 37.48
N ARG A 107 -1.16 -14.06 36.24
CA ARG A 107 -0.74 -14.75 35.03
C ARG A 107 -0.25 -13.81 33.95
N ILE A 108 0.87 -14.18 33.31
CA ILE A 108 1.37 -13.51 32.10
C ILE A 108 1.35 -14.53 30.95
N VAL A 109 0.66 -14.21 29.86
CA VAL A 109 0.66 -15.00 28.64
C VAL A 109 1.58 -14.32 27.64
N TYR A 110 2.61 -15.06 27.21
CA TYR A 110 3.64 -14.56 26.31
C TYR A 110 3.71 -15.39 25.02
N LEU A 111 3.87 -14.73 23.88
CA LEU A 111 4.09 -15.39 22.60
C LEU A 111 5.55 -15.23 22.18
N GLY A 112 6.32 -16.29 22.30
CA GLY A 112 7.71 -16.43 21.91
C GLY A 112 7.90 -16.98 20.49
N GLY A 113 9.16 -17.24 20.12
CA GLY A 113 9.52 -17.90 18.86
C GLY A 113 10.03 -19.32 19.08
N LEU A 114 9.60 -20.23 18.21
CA LEU A 114 10.02 -21.64 18.24
C LEU A 114 11.46 -21.78 17.76
N GLY A 115 12.26 -22.57 18.44
CA GLY A 115 13.65 -22.89 18.10
C GLY A 115 14.30 -23.74 19.19
N GLY A 116 15.04 -24.79 18.79
CA GLY A 116 15.65 -25.78 19.71
C GLY A 116 16.74 -25.18 20.57
N GLU A 117 16.86 -25.66 21.82
CA GLU A 117 17.82 -25.17 22.82
C GLU A 117 19.29 -25.49 22.46
N GLN A 118 19.54 -26.53 21.67
CA GLN A 118 20.89 -26.99 21.31
C GLN A 118 21.49 -26.32 20.07
N GLN A 119 20.77 -25.40 19.42
CA GLN A 119 21.21 -24.78 18.18
C GLN A 119 21.75 -23.35 18.42
N GLN A 120 22.68 -22.91 17.58
CA GLN A 120 23.07 -21.50 17.51
C GLN A 120 21.88 -20.67 16.99
N LEU A 121 21.00 -20.29 17.90
CA LEU A 121 19.83 -19.49 17.59
C LEU A 121 20.21 -18.14 16.96
N SER A 122 19.42 -17.71 16.00
CA SER A 122 19.52 -16.34 15.49
C SER A 122 19.35 -15.31 16.63
N LYS A 123 19.97 -14.13 16.49
CA LYS A 123 19.86 -13.06 17.50
C LYS A 123 18.40 -12.75 17.85
N HIS A 124 17.51 -12.84 16.88
CA HIS A 124 16.09 -12.60 17.06
C HIS A 124 15.39 -13.68 17.91
N LEU A 125 15.60 -14.96 17.61
CA LEU A 125 15.01 -16.05 18.38
C LEU A 125 15.55 -16.07 19.81
N ARG A 126 16.85 -15.82 19.98
CA ARG A 126 17.49 -15.71 21.31
C ARG A 126 16.86 -14.59 22.15
N SER A 127 16.70 -13.38 21.58
CA SER A 127 16.04 -12.26 22.27
C SER A 127 14.64 -12.63 22.75
N ARG A 128 13.88 -13.38 21.93
CA ARG A 128 12.52 -13.81 22.33
C ARG A 128 12.51 -14.81 23.47
N GLN A 129 13.45 -15.73 23.50
CA GLN A 129 13.59 -16.68 24.63
C GLN A 129 14.08 -15.98 25.91
N GLU A 130 14.99 -14.99 25.79
CA GLU A 130 15.43 -14.14 26.89
C GLU A 130 14.27 -13.35 27.50
N VAL A 131 13.36 -12.78 26.68
CA VAL A 131 12.14 -12.11 27.15
C VAL A 131 11.28 -13.07 27.99
N GLY A 132 11.04 -14.29 27.52
CA GLY A 132 10.29 -15.29 28.29
C GLY A 132 10.95 -15.61 29.64
N ALA A 133 12.29 -15.71 29.68
CA ALA A 133 13.04 -15.94 30.92
C ALA A 133 12.86 -14.75 31.89
N ILE A 134 13.01 -13.53 31.41
CA ILE A 134 12.82 -12.30 32.23
C ILE A 134 11.39 -12.22 32.79
N LEU A 135 10.38 -12.49 31.97
CA LEU A 135 8.99 -12.46 32.45
C LEU A 135 8.73 -13.45 33.59
N ARG A 136 9.39 -14.62 33.60
CA ARG A 136 9.28 -15.60 34.70
C ARG A 136 9.86 -15.11 36.02
N GLU A 137 10.71 -14.09 36.01
CA GLU A 137 11.22 -13.46 37.23
C GLU A 137 10.15 -12.59 37.95
N SER A 138 9.00 -12.32 37.29
CA SER A 138 7.89 -11.52 37.86
C SER A 138 7.21 -12.19 39.07
N GLY A 139 7.38 -13.50 39.27
CA GLY A 139 6.64 -14.27 40.27
C GLY A 139 5.21 -14.64 39.86
N ALA A 140 4.70 -14.12 38.73
CA ALA A 140 3.44 -14.57 38.12
C ALA A 140 3.61 -15.92 37.43
N GLN A 141 2.51 -16.68 37.24
CA GLN A 141 2.49 -17.83 36.35
C GLN A 141 2.68 -17.36 34.92
N VAL A 142 3.81 -17.69 34.29
CA VAL A 142 4.06 -17.34 32.88
C VAL A 142 3.74 -18.51 31.97
N VAL A 143 2.76 -18.34 31.10
CA VAL A 143 2.40 -19.27 30.03
C VAL A 143 3.06 -18.78 28.77
N GLU A 144 4.20 -19.39 28.40
CA GLU A 144 4.97 -19.03 27.21
C GLU A 144 4.62 -19.96 26.05
N PHE A 145 3.97 -19.43 25.01
CA PHE A 145 3.80 -20.15 23.75
C PHE A 145 4.95 -19.85 22.81
N ARG A 146 5.58 -20.88 22.27
CA ARG A 146 6.59 -20.77 21.21
C ARG A 146 6.02 -21.25 19.90
N ALA A 147 5.89 -20.33 18.92
CA ALA A 147 5.33 -20.62 17.61
C ALA A 147 6.34 -20.36 16.49
N SER A 148 6.18 -21.09 15.38
CA SER A 148 6.92 -20.91 14.14
C SER A 148 6.24 -19.82 13.28
N ILE A 149 6.02 -20.13 11.99
CA ILE A 149 5.33 -19.27 11.03
C ILE A 149 3.85 -19.20 11.38
N VAL A 150 3.31 -17.99 11.58
CA VAL A 150 1.87 -17.80 11.72
C VAL A 150 1.26 -17.54 10.35
N ILE A 151 0.44 -18.49 9.86
CA ILE A 151 -0.28 -18.35 8.59
C ILE A 151 -1.58 -17.59 8.82
N GLY A 152 -1.76 -16.50 8.09
CA GLY A 152 -2.98 -15.71 8.12
C GLY A 152 -2.80 -14.40 7.36
N SER A 153 -3.91 -13.86 6.87
CA SER A 153 -3.91 -12.59 6.12
C SER A 153 -3.36 -11.44 6.97
N GLY A 154 -2.37 -10.71 6.46
CA GLY A 154 -1.70 -9.63 7.17
C GLY A 154 -0.62 -10.04 8.16
N SER A 155 -0.27 -11.33 8.28
CA SER A 155 0.82 -11.81 9.14
C SER A 155 2.19 -11.43 8.57
N LEU A 156 3.08 -10.91 9.43
CA LEU A 156 4.44 -10.53 9.03
C LEU A 156 5.25 -11.71 8.48
N SER A 157 5.03 -12.92 8.99
CA SER A 157 5.74 -14.13 8.56
C SER A 157 5.18 -14.71 7.25
N PHE A 158 3.90 -14.53 6.96
CA PHE A 158 3.23 -15.07 5.78
C PHE A 158 3.19 -14.11 4.59
N GLU A 159 3.11 -12.79 4.82
CA GLU A 159 3.03 -11.78 3.77
C GLU A 159 4.22 -11.77 2.78
N PRO A 160 5.49 -11.99 3.20
CA PRO A 160 6.60 -12.12 2.26
C PRO A 160 6.43 -13.33 1.32
N ILE A 161 5.99 -14.49 1.86
CA ILE A 161 5.73 -15.70 1.08
C ILE A 161 4.67 -15.40 0.03
N ARG A 162 3.54 -14.87 0.45
CA ARG A 162 2.44 -14.46 -0.41
C ARG A 162 2.91 -13.53 -1.53
N THR A 163 3.65 -12.48 -1.16
CA THR A 163 4.10 -11.46 -2.10
C THR A 163 5.08 -12.01 -3.14
N LEU A 164 6.02 -12.85 -2.73
CA LEU A 164 6.96 -13.48 -3.65
C LEU A 164 6.24 -14.34 -4.68
N VAL A 165 5.34 -15.20 -4.22
CA VAL A 165 4.59 -16.10 -5.10
C VAL A 165 3.67 -15.34 -6.05
N GLN A 166 3.01 -14.27 -5.60
CA GLN A 166 2.14 -13.48 -6.45
C GLN A 166 2.91 -12.71 -7.53
N LYS A 167 4.07 -12.14 -7.18
CA LYS A 167 4.80 -11.24 -8.07
C LYS A 167 5.78 -11.92 -9.02
N LEU A 168 6.41 -12.99 -8.60
CA LEU A 168 7.50 -13.58 -9.35
C LEU A 168 7.05 -14.86 -10.08
N PRO A 169 7.12 -14.91 -11.42
CA PRO A 169 6.85 -16.14 -12.17
C PRO A 169 7.95 -17.19 -11.94
N VAL A 170 9.18 -16.75 -11.69
CA VAL A 170 10.32 -17.59 -11.30
C VAL A 170 10.93 -16.99 -10.02
N MET A 171 11.07 -17.82 -9.00
CA MET A 171 11.63 -17.46 -7.71
C MET A 171 13.02 -18.04 -7.53
N ILE A 172 13.99 -17.20 -7.18
CA ILE A 172 15.32 -17.61 -6.79
C ILE A 172 15.29 -17.96 -5.33
N CYS A 173 15.49 -19.24 -5.00
CA CYS A 173 15.34 -19.82 -3.65
C CYS A 173 16.71 -20.08 -3.03
N PRO A 174 17.16 -19.29 -2.03
CA PRO A 174 18.33 -19.58 -1.23
C PRO A 174 18.14 -20.84 -0.37
N LYS A 175 19.23 -21.42 0.17
CA LYS A 175 19.20 -22.65 0.99
C LYS A 175 18.20 -22.62 2.16
N TRP A 176 17.96 -21.46 2.77
CA TRP A 176 17.02 -21.36 3.90
C TRP A 176 15.55 -21.62 3.50
N VAL A 177 15.21 -21.57 2.22
CA VAL A 177 13.86 -21.88 1.74
C VAL A 177 13.50 -23.36 1.96
N SER A 178 14.49 -24.25 2.07
CA SER A 178 14.31 -25.66 2.39
C SER A 178 14.41 -25.98 3.89
N THR A 179 14.55 -24.96 4.77
CA THR A 179 14.59 -25.16 6.21
C THR A 179 13.23 -25.64 6.73
N PRO A 180 13.19 -26.72 7.55
CA PRO A 180 11.94 -27.22 8.12
C PRO A 180 11.30 -26.22 9.08
N ALA A 181 10.00 -26.06 8.97
CA ALA A 181 9.17 -25.27 9.86
C ALA A 181 7.86 -26.01 10.14
N GLN A 182 7.24 -25.69 11.26
CA GLN A 182 5.92 -26.21 11.63
C GLN A 182 4.96 -25.06 11.85
N PRO A 183 4.33 -24.56 10.76
CA PRO A 183 3.46 -23.39 10.81
C PRO A 183 2.20 -23.63 11.63
N ILE A 184 1.59 -22.54 12.10
CA ILE A 184 0.31 -22.55 12.79
C ILE A 184 -0.65 -21.53 12.16
N ALA A 185 -1.93 -21.86 12.04
CA ALA A 185 -2.94 -20.89 11.62
C ALA A 185 -3.17 -19.84 12.72
N ILE A 186 -3.48 -18.59 12.32
CA ILE A 186 -3.71 -17.51 13.28
C ILE A 186 -4.88 -17.82 14.22
N GLU A 187 -5.92 -18.45 13.72
CA GLU A 187 -7.10 -18.81 14.54
C GLU A 187 -6.73 -19.84 15.61
N ASP A 188 -5.89 -20.81 15.27
CA ASP A 188 -5.45 -21.85 16.22
C ASP A 188 -4.49 -21.27 17.25
N LEU A 189 -3.60 -20.36 16.85
CA LEU A 189 -2.79 -19.56 17.78
C LEU A 189 -3.65 -18.78 18.77
N LEU A 190 -4.70 -18.10 18.28
CA LEU A 190 -5.62 -17.35 19.13
C LEU A 190 -6.37 -18.26 20.09
N ASN A 191 -6.74 -19.48 19.66
CA ASN A 191 -7.36 -20.47 20.54
C ASN A 191 -6.43 -20.88 21.69
N TYR A 192 -5.12 -21.10 21.44
CA TYR A 192 -4.14 -21.35 22.50
C TYR A 192 -4.02 -20.18 23.46
N LEU A 193 -3.95 -18.94 22.95
CA LEU A 193 -3.87 -17.75 23.79
C LEU A 193 -5.11 -17.60 24.68
N LEU A 194 -6.29 -17.87 24.14
CA LEU A 194 -7.54 -17.82 24.89
C LEU A 194 -7.64 -18.94 25.94
N ALA A 195 -7.22 -20.16 25.58
CA ALA A 195 -7.24 -21.29 26.50
C ALA A 195 -6.26 -21.11 27.67
N ALA A 196 -5.21 -20.32 27.50
CA ALA A 196 -4.28 -20.00 28.57
C ALA A 196 -4.93 -19.24 29.74
N ILE A 197 -6.05 -18.56 29.53
CA ILE A 197 -6.78 -17.84 30.58
C ILE A 197 -7.38 -18.83 31.59
N ASP A 198 -7.84 -19.97 31.09
CA ASP A 198 -8.60 -20.97 31.85
C ASP A 198 -7.69 -22.04 32.47
N LEU A 199 -6.36 -21.97 32.28
CA LEU A 199 -5.43 -22.90 32.92
C LEU A 199 -5.52 -22.81 34.44
N PRO A 200 -5.35 -23.93 35.18
CA PRO A 200 -5.18 -23.89 36.62
C PRO A 200 -4.02 -23.01 37.06
N GLU A 201 -4.10 -22.45 38.25
CA GLU A 201 -2.94 -21.79 38.86
C GLU A 201 -1.84 -22.85 39.13
N GLY A 202 -0.61 -22.50 38.79
CA GLY A 202 0.52 -23.43 38.89
C GLY A 202 1.86 -22.77 38.54
N SER A 203 2.86 -23.60 38.27
CA SER A 203 4.17 -23.12 37.83
C SER A 203 4.11 -22.54 36.41
N SER A 204 5.07 -21.71 36.09
CA SER A 204 5.29 -21.23 34.72
C SER A 204 5.67 -22.38 33.80
N ASP A 205 5.17 -22.37 32.58
CA ASP A 205 5.39 -23.43 31.61
C ASP A 205 5.64 -22.89 30.19
N ILE A 206 6.31 -23.67 29.36
CA ILE A 206 6.65 -23.36 27.97
C ILE A 206 5.99 -24.41 27.08
N PHE A 207 5.14 -23.92 26.18
CA PHE A 207 4.40 -24.72 25.22
C PHE A 207 4.89 -24.46 23.81
N GLU A 208 5.46 -25.45 23.16
CA GLU A 208 5.75 -25.42 21.74
C GLU A 208 4.49 -25.72 20.96
N ILE A 209 4.07 -24.80 20.08
CA ILE A 209 2.82 -24.93 19.31
C ILE A 209 3.06 -24.81 17.81
N GLY A 210 2.40 -25.67 17.04
CA GLY A 210 2.46 -25.74 15.59
C GLY A 210 1.25 -26.48 15.02
N GLY A 211 1.07 -26.42 13.72
CA GLY A 211 0.12 -27.28 13.01
C GLY A 211 0.62 -28.73 12.93
N PRO A 212 -0.17 -29.65 12.33
CA PRO A 212 0.25 -31.04 12.17
C PRO A 212 1.36 -31.23 11.13
N ASP A 213 1.56 -30.28 10.22
CA ASP A 213 2.45 -30.42 9.08
C ASP A 213 3.83 -29.82 9.36
N GLN A 214 4.88 -30.61 9.14
CA GLN A 214 6.25 -30.14 9.06
C GLN A 214 6.60 -29.92 7.59
N VAL A 215 6.83 -28.68 7.21
CA VAL A 215 7.03 -28.26 5.83
C VAL A 215 8.17 -27.26 5.70
N SER A 216 8.75 -27.13 4.52
CA SER A 216 9.68 -26.04 4.23
C SER A 216 8.95 -24.76 3.79
N TYR A 217 9.67 -23.64 3.80
CA TYR A 217 9.15 -22.40 3.21
C TYR A 217 8.79 -22.57 1.73
N GLY A 218 9.55 -23.42 1.00
CA GLY A 218 9.29 -23.77 -0.38
C GLY A 218 7.95 -24.47 -0.56
N ASP A 219 7.63 -25.41 0.33
CA ASP A 219 6.36 -26.15 0.30
C ASP A 219 5.17 -25.20 0.54
N ILE A 220 5.30 -24.26 1.48
CA ILE A 220 4.28 -23.22 1.73
C ILE A 220 4.08 -22.35 0.50
N MET A 221 5.17 -21.96 -0.17
CA MET A 221 5.11 -21.16 -1.42
C MET A 221 4.41 -21.93 -2.55
N GLN A 222 4.72 -23.22 -2.71
CA GLN A 222 4.11 -24.07 -3.72
C GLN A 222 2.62 -24.29 -3.44
N GLU A 223 2.25 -24.56 -2.19
CA GLU A 223 0.86 -24.77 -1.80
C GLU A 223 0.04 -23.49 -2.00
N TYR A 224 0.60 -22.31 -1.65
CA TYR A 224 -0.03 -21.03 -1.93
C TYR A 224 -0.23 -20.80 -3.44
N ALA A 225 0.80 -21.10 -4.25
CA ALA A 225 0.72 -20.99 -5.70
C ALA A 225 -0.38 -21.90 -6.27
N ARG A 226 -0.45 -23.15 -5.79
CA ARG A 226 -1.45 -24.14 -6.20
C ARG A 226 -2.87 -23.67 -5.93
N GLN A 227 -3.15 -23.16 -4.73
CA GLN A 227 -4.48 -22.68 -4.34
C GLN A 227 -4.90 -21.41 -5.11
N ARG A 228 -3.94 -20.58 -5.53
CA ARG A 228 -4.18 -19.40 -6.38
C ARG A 228 -4.21 -19.72 -7.87
N GLY A 229 -4.02 -20.98 -8.29
CA GLY A 229 -3.95 -21.37 -9.71
C GLY A 229 -2.72 -20.78 -10.44
N LEU A 230 -1.64 -20.47 -9.71
CA LEU A 230 -0.45 -19.84 -10.26
C LEU A 230 0.63 -20.88 -10.55
N LYS A 231 1.15 -20.92 -11.79
CA LYS A 231 2.32 -21.73 -12.15
C LYS A 231 3.58 -20.94 -11.80
N ARG A 232 4.44 -21.48 -10.91
CA ARG A 232 5.65 -20.80 -10.43
C ARG A 232 6.86 -21.72 -10.54
N GLY A 233 7.93 -21.20 -11.16
CA GLY A 233 9.23 -21.86 -11.17
C GLY A 233 9.99 -21.53 -9.89
N MET A 234 10.67 -22.51 -9.30
CA MET A 234 11.58 -22.32 -8.16
C MET A 234 12.97 -22.79 -8.54
N VAL A 235 13.95 -21.90 -8.51
CA VAL A 235 15.35 -22.19 -8.82
C VAL A 235 16.17 -22.10 -7.54
N SER A 236 16.69 -23.23 -7.09
CA SER A 236 17.54 -23.31 -5.90
C SER A 236 18.94 -22.77 -6.19
N VAL A 237 19.45 -21.85 -5.36
CA VAL A 237 20.75 -21.21 -5.54
C VAL A 237 21.54 -21.28 -4.25
N SER A 238 22.74 -21.90 -4.33
CA SER A 238 23.56 -22.19 -3.15
C SER A 238 24.40 -21.04 -2.61
N PHE A 239 24.65 -20.00 -3.42
CA PHE A 239 25.64 -18.93 -3.13
C PHE A 239 25.05 -17.58 -2.71
N LEU A 240 23.72 -17.45 -2.63
CA LEU A 240 23.11 -16.18 -2.20
C LEU A 240 23.33 -15.95 -0.69
N SER A 241 24.12 -14.91 -0.39
CA SER A 241 24.32 -14.48 0.99
C SER A 241 23.01 -13.90 1.58
N PRO A 242 22.78 -13.96 2.90
CA PRO A 242 21.61 -13.37 3.55
C PRO A 242 21.45 -11.88 3.30
N ARG A 243 22.57 -11.16 3.11
CA ARG A 243 22.54 -9.72 2.78
C ARG A 243 21.93 -9.48 1.40
N LEU A 244 22.36 -10.23 0.39
CA LEU A 244 21.80 -10.16 -0.95
C LEU A 244 20.34 -10.60 -1.00
N SER A 245 20.00 -11.69 -0.29
CA SER A 245 18.61 -12.16 -0.16
C SER A 245 17.70 -11.12 0.50
N SER A 246 18.18 -10.40 1.53
CA SER A 246 17.39 -9.37 2.23
C SER A 246 17.19 -8.10 1.40
N LEU A 247 18.18 -7.71 0.59
CA LEU A 247 18.06 -6.59 -0.36
C LEU A 247 17.06 -6.92 -1.47
N TRP A 248 17.14 -8.14 -2.01
CA TRP A 248 16.20 -8.65 -3.00
C TRP A 248 14.76 -8.70 -2.45
N LEU A 249 14.57 -9.24 -1.23
CA LEU A 249 13.29 -9.23 -0.54
C LEU A 249 12.76 -7.80 -0.36
N GLY A 250 13.59 -6.84 0.03
CA GLY A 250 13.22 -5.45 0.18
C GLY A 250 12.81 -4.76 -1.12
N LEU A 251 13.35 -5.22 -2.27
CA LEU A 251 12.98 -4.70 -3.59
C LEU A 251 11.63 -5.25 -4.08
N VAL A 252 11.38 -6.53 -3.83
CA VAL A 252 10.23 -7.25 -4.40
C VAL A 252 9.04 -7.29 -3.44
N THR A 253 9.28 -7.26 -2.13
CA THR A 253 8.23 -7.33 -1.10
C THR A 253 8.02 -5.99 -0.41
N PRO A 254 6.84 -5.74 0.22
CA PRO A 254 6.60 -4.53 1.01
C PRO A 254 7.36 -4.52 2.35
N VAL A 255 8.06 -5.58 2.66
CA VAL A 255 8.82 -5.68 3.91
C VAL A 255 10.11 -4.87 3.77
N TYR A 256 10.30 -3.88 4.64
CA TYR A 256 11.54 -3.11 4.69
C TYR A 256 12.74 -4.06 4.75
N ALA A 257 13.78 -3.81 3.97
CA ALA A 257 14.96 -4.67 3.87
C ALA A 257 15.59 -5.00 5.24
N ARG A 258 15.45 -4.11 6.25
CA ARG A 258 15.90 -4.34 7.63
C ARG A 258 15.07 -5.39 8.37
N ILE A 259 13.74 -5.38 8.20
CA ILE A 259 12.83 -6.37 8.79
C ILE A 259 12.99 -7.71 8.04
N GLY A 260 13.10 -7.65 6.71
CA GLY A 260 13.39 -8.81 5.87
C GLY A 260 14.67 -9.53 6.26
N ARG A 261 15.73 -8.79 6.66
CA ARG A 261 16.98 -9.39 7.14
C ARG A 261 16.78 -10.19 8.43
N LYS A 262 16.04 -9.64 9.41
CA LYS A 262 15.73 -10.33 10.67
C LYS A 262 14.92 -11.61 10.44
N LEU A 263 13.96 -11.55 9.52
CA LEU A 263 13.16 -12.70 9.12
C LEU A 263 14.03 -13.78 8.45
N VAL A 264 14.85 -13.41 7.46
CA VAL A 264 15.76 -14.36 6.77
C VAL A 264 16.76 -14.99 7.75
N ASP A 265 17.31 -14.23 8.69
CA ASP A 265 18.22 -14.75 9.70
C ASP A 265 17.52 -15.76 10.64
N SER A 266 16.25 -15.54 10.98
CA SER A 266 15.44 -16.45 11.79
C SER A 266 15.09 -17.76 11.05
N GLN A 267 14.89 -17.67 9.74
CA GLN A 267 14.50 -18.80 8.88
C GLN A 267 15.63 -19.81 8.62
N ARG A 268 16.85 -19.53 9.06
CA ARG A 268 17.97 -20.48 8.98
C ARG A 268 17.89 -21.60 10.01
N ASN A 269 17.19 -21.36 11.12
CA ASN A 269 17.01 -22.34 12.16
C ASN A 269 15.73 -23.12 11.89
N PRO A 270 15.75 -24.46 12.00
CA PRO A 270 14.54 -25.26 12.04
C PRO A 270 13.61 -24.77 13.15
N THR A 271 12.33 -24.62 12.81
CA THR A 271 11.30 -24.18 13.76
C THR A 271 10.18 -25.23 13.80
N VAL A 272 10.55 -26.40 14.29
CA VAL A 272 9.69 -27.58 14.41
C VAL A 272 9.45 -27.86 15.89
N VAL A 273 8.24 -28.27 16.24
CA VAL A 273 7.85 -28.66 17.59
C VAL A 273 8.65 -29.90 17.96
N THR A 274 9.38 -29.84 19.09
CA THR A 274 10.16 -30.91 19.64
C THR A 274 9.51 -31.50 20.89
N ASN A 275 8.66 -30.73 21.56
CA ASN A 275 7.93 -31.12 22.75
C ASN A 275 6.41 -31.01 22.51
N SER A 276 5.71 -32.13 22.56
CA SER A 276 4.26 -32.22 22.36
C SER A 276 3.41 -31.86 23.59
N HIS A 277 4.03 -31.41 24.67
CA HIS A 277 3.35 -31.10 25.94
C HIS A 277 2.11 -30.19 25.79
N ALA A 278 2.11 -29.32 24.81
CA ALA A 278 0.92 -28.49 24.49
C ALA A 278 -0.33 -29.33 24.15
N HIS A 279 -0.17 -30.49 23.52
CA HIS A 279 -1.30 -31.39 23.19
C HIS A 279 -1.85 -32.13 24.41
N ASP A 280 -1.03 -32.33 25.45
CA ASP A 280 -1.46 -32.99 26.68
C ASP A 280 -2.30 -32.07 27.56
N VAL A 281 -2.02 -30.76 27.48
CA VAL A 281 -2.65 -29.72 28.31
C VAL A 281 -3.85 -29.08 27.61
N PHE A 282 -3.76 -28.87 26.30
CA PHE A 282 -4.81 -28.16 25.53
C PHE A 282 -5.52 -29.11 24.56
N THR A 283 -6.84 -29.16 24.62
CA THR A 283 -7.70 -29.93 23.69
C THR A 283 -7.89 -29.21 22.35
N ILE A 284 -6.81 -28.67 21.79
CA ILE A 284 -6.83 -27.91 20.53
C ILE A 284 -6.23 -28.80 19.44
N CYS A 285 -6.97 -28.97 18.34
CA CYS A 285 -6.51 -29.65 17.14
C CYS A 285 -6.18 -28.61 16.06
N PRO A 286 -4.91 -28.22 15.89
CA PRO A 286 -4.52 -27.22 14.91
C PRO A 286 -4.73 -27.70 13.47
N ARG A 287 -5.03 -26.79 12.58
CA ARG A 287 -5.22 -27.04 11.14
C ARG A 287 -3.91 -27.30 10.44
N GLY A 288 -3.98 -28.10 9.37
CA GLY A 288 -2.88 -28.29 8.43
C GLY A 288 -2.62 -27.03 7.59
N VAL A 289 -1.42 -26.98 7.00
CA VAL A 289 -0.93 -25.84 6.18
C VAL A 289 -1.87 -25.53 5.02
N ARG A 290 -2.41 -26.58 4.39
CA ARG A 290 -3.37 -26.42 3.27
C ARG A 290 -4.61 -25.64 3.69
N ASP A 291 -5.22 -26.04 4.81
CA ASP A 291 -6.46 -25.42 5.30
C ASP A 291 -6.19 -24.03 5.89
N ALA A 292 -5.03 -23.85 6.54
CA ALA A 292 -4.60 -22.54 7.03
C ALA A 292 -4.41 -21.53 5.88
N ILE A 293 -3.81 -21.94 4.77
CA ILE A 293 -3.66 -21.09 3.58
C ILE A 293 -5.02 -20.83 2.94
N ALA A 294 -5.87 -21.84 2.76
CA ALA A 294 -7.21 -21.67 2.21
C ALA A 294 -8.01 -20.65 3.01
N ARG A 295 -7.96 -20.73 4.33
CA ARG A 295 -8.63 -19.81 5.23
C ARG A 295 -8.06 -18.39 5.15
N ALA A 296 -6.71 -18.27 5.11
CA ALA A 296 -6.06 -16.99 4.92
C ALA A 296 -6.49 -16.31 3.60
N LEU A 297 -6.73 -17.08 2.54
CA LEU A 297 -7.19 -16.58 1.25
C LEU A 297 -8.65 -16.10 1.29
N VAL A 298 -9.54 -16.84 1.95
CA VAL A 298 -10.95 -16.42 2.13
C VAL A 298 -11.04 -15.16 2.98
N THR A 299 -10.31 -15.15 4.09
CA THR A 299 -10.28 -14.02 5.02
C THR A 299 -9.66 -12.77 4.39
N GLU A 300 -8.72 -12.93 3.44
CA GLU A 300 -8.11 -11.82 2.69
C GLU A 300 -9.14 -11.00 1.93
N ASP A 301 -10.14 -11.64 1.36
CA ASP A 301 -11.18 -10.99 0.58
C ASP A 301 -12.18 -10.22 1.47
N HIS A 302 -12.41 -10.68 2.70
CA HIS A 302 -13.34 -10.08 3.67
C HIS A 302 -12.71 -9.09 4.66
N GLU A 303 -11.40 -9.17 4.91
CA GLU A 303 -10.71 -8.39 5.95
C GLU A 303 -9.97 -7.14 5.43
N LEU A 304 -10.59 -6.31 4.61
CA LEU A 304 -10.06 -4.96 4.36
C LEU A 304 -9.98 -4.10 5.65
N THR A 305 -10.74 -4.48 6.67
CA THR A 305 -10.91 -3.76 7.95
C THR A 305 -10.21 -4.37 9.15
N ALA A 306 -9.73 -5.62 9.07
CA ALA A 306 -9.06 -6.23 10.21
C ALA A 306 -7.60 -5.76 10.34
N THR A 307 -7.11 -5.79 11.57
CA THR A 307 -5.76 -5.33 11.93
C THR A 307 -4.65 -6.04 11.17
N ARG A 308 -3.72 -5.26 10.62
CA ARG A 308 -2.50 -5.73 9.96
C ARG A 308 -1.27 -5.34 10.77
N TRP A 309 -0.16 -6.07 10.57
CA TRP A 309 1.12 -5.71 11.17
C TRP A 309 1.58 -4.28 10.79
N SER A 310 1.20 -3.81 9.59
CA SER A 310 1.52 -2.47 9.08
C SER A 310 0.80 -1.35 9.81
N ASP A 311 -0.32 -1.63 10.46
CA ASP A 311 -1.12 -0.63 11.20
C ASP A 311 -0.33 -0.06 12.40
N ALA A 312 0.57 -0.86 12.95
CA ALA A 312 1.48 -0.42 14.00
C ALA A 312 2.58 0.55 13.50
N ILE A 313 2.83 0.60 12.17
CA ILE A 313 3.85 1.46 11.54
C ILE A 313 3.22 2.73 10.95
N SER A 314 1.99 2.67 10.45
CA SER A 314 1.29 3.80 9.83
C SER A 314 1.08 4.99 10.79
N ALA A 315 1.22 4.74 12.09
CA ALA A 315 1.18 5.78 13.10
C ALA A 315 2.41 6.72 13.10
N SER A 316 3.45 6.52 12.30
CA SER A 316 4.73 7.22 12.39
C SER A 316 5.17 8.03 11.16
N GLY A 317 4.46 8.01 10.01
CA GLY A 317 4.94 8.67 8.79
C GLY A 317 3.88 9.41 8.00
N HIS A 318 4.26 10.56 7.42
CA HIS A 318 3.43 11.24 6.42
C HIS A 318 3.33 10.37 5.16
N PRO A 319 2.13 10.18 4.58
CA PRO A 319 1.98 9.43 3.33
C PRO A 319 2.75 10.13 2.21
N HIS A 320 3.48 9.35 1.41
CA HIS A 320 4.04 9.85 0.18
C HIS A 320 2.89 10.27 -0.76
N ARG A 321 2.92 11.52 -1.22
CA ARG A 321 1.84 12.11 -2.02
C ARG A 321 1.76 11.55 -3.45
N TRP A 322 2.73 10.75 -3.86
CA TRP A 322 2.74 10.13 -5.18
C TRP A 322 2.75 8.61 -5.09
N GLY A 323 1.85 7.96 -5.82
CA GLY A 323 1.74 6.51 -5.87
C GLY A 323 0.91 5.90 -4.73
N GLY A 324 0.31 6.70 -3.84
CA GLY A 324 -0.48 6.26 -2.69
C GLY A 324 0.38 5.65 -1.58
N ILE A 325 -0.30 5.03 -0.61
CA ILE A 325 0.34 4.34 0.51
C ILE A 325 0.40 2.85 0.18
N ARG A 326 1.51 2.21 0.52
CA ARG A 326 1.67 0.77 0.36
C ARG A 326 1.42 0.05 1.66
N PHE A 327 0.31 -0.67 1.77
CA PHE A 327 -0.03 -1.52 2.90
C PHE A 327 0.20 -3.00 2.54
N GLY A 328 1.27 -3.58 3.02
CA GLY A 328 1.63 -4.95 2.66
C GLY A 328 1.89 -5.06 1.15
N THR A 329 1.11 -5.88 0.46
CA THR A 329 1.11 -6.00 -1.01
C THR A 329 0.16 -5.02 -1.69
N ARG A 330 -0.78 -4.42 -0.96
CA ARG A 330 -1.81 -3.54 -1.48
C ARG A 330 -1.33 -2.11 -1.57
N LEU A 331 -1.75 -1.47 -2.63
CA LEU A 331 -1.52 -0.06 -2.91
C LEU A 331 -2.82 0.67 -2.58
N VAL A 332 -2.76 1.71 -1.77
CA VAL A 332 -3.93 2.41 -1.23
C VAL A 332 -3.83 3.89 -1.53
N ASP A 333 -4.88 4.45 -2.10
CA ASP A 333 -5.08 5.89 -2.27
C ASP A 333 -6.31 6.29 -1.45
N SER A 334 -6.12 7.02 -0.35
CA SER A 334 -7.18 7.45 0.56
C SER A 334 -7.25 8.96 0.63
N ARG A 335 -8.47 9.50 0.55
CA ARG A 335 -8.76 10.94 0.52
C ARG A 335 -9.93 11.25 1.43
N GLU A 336 -9.90 12.42 2.05
CA GLU A 336 -10.93 12.87 2.98
C GLU A 336 -11.40 14.27 2.64
N VAL A 337 -12.67 14.54 2.94
CA VAL A 337 -13.26 15.88 2.88
C VAL A 337 -14.27 16.03 4.00
N ASP A 338 -14.24 17.15 4.70
CA ASP A 338 -15.23 17.51 5.71
C ASP A 338 -16.41 18.26 5.06
N VAL A 339 -17.63 17.90 5.47
CA VAL A 339 -18.88 18.51 5.03
C VAL A 339 -19.72 18.88 6.24
N ASP A 340 -20.43 20.01 6.16
CA ASP A 340 -21.25 20.59 7.21
C ASP A 340 -22.70 20.07 7.23
N VAL A 341 -22.86 18.77 6.91
CA VAL A 341 -24.15 18.09 6.87
C VAL A 341 -24.11 16.79 7.67
N PRO A 342 -25.26 16.31 8.18
CA PRO A 342 -25.35 15.04 8.89
C PRO A 342 -24.90 13.84 8.03
N ALA A 343 -24.52 12.73 8.69
CA ALA A 343 -23.99 11.54 8.02
C ALA A 343 -24.95 10.96 6.96
N GLU A 344 -26.26 10.99 7.20
CA GLU A 344 -27.25 10.50 6.24
C GLU A 344 -27.26 11.36 4.95
N ALA A 345 -27.19 12.68 5.10
CA ALA A 345 -27.14 13.60 3.96
C ALA A 345 -25.81 13.50 3.22
N ALA A 346 -24.71 13.30 3.95
CA ALA A 346 -23.38 13.07 3.38
C ALA A 346 -23.29 11.73 2.62
N PHE A 347 -24.01 10.70 3.06
CA PHE A 347 -24.04 9.38 2.46
C PHE A 347 -24.99 9.26 1.26
N ALA A 348 -26.03 10.08 1.17
CA ALA A 348 -27.03 10.02 0.11
C ALA A 348 -26.44 10.12 -1.33
N PRO A 349 -25.46 11.01 -1.65
CA PRO A 349 -24.79 10.99 -2.95
C PRO A 349 -24.01 9.70 -3.19
N ILE A 350 -23.39 9.11 -2.16
CA ILE A 350 -22.62 7.86 -2.27
C ILE A 350 -23.54 6.71 -2.67
N GLN A 351 -24.73 6.65 -2.13
CA GLN A 351 -25.74 5.65 -2.51
C GLN A 351 -26.17 5.76 -3.97
N ARG A 352 -26.08 6.95 -4.59
CA ARG A 352 -26.50 7.20 -5.98
C ARG A 352 -25.40 7.03 -7.01
N ILE A 353 -24.17 6.63 -6.61
CA ILE A 353 -23.04 6.40 -7.52
C ILE A 353 -23.39 5.42 -8.63
N GLY A 354 -22.91 5.69 -9.85
CA GLY A 354 -23.12 4.85 -11.03
C GLY A 354 -24.44 5.09 -11.76
N GLY A 355 -24.72 4.30 -12.80
CA GLY A 355 -25.92 4.41 -13.61
C GLY A 355 -26.11 5.80 -14.21
N GLN A 356 -27.31 6.37 -14.08
CA GLN A 356 -27.64 7.71 -14.63
C GLN A 356 -26.92 8.85 -13.90
N THR A 357 -26.68 8.75 -12.60
CA THR A 357 -25.92 9.73 -11.81
C THR A 357 -24.43 9.71 -12.21
N GLY A 358 -23.92 8.56 -12.61
CA GLY A 358 -22.52 8.37 -12.96
C GLY A 358 -21.59 8.47 -11.75
N TRP A 359 -20.34 8.85 -11.98
CA TRP A 359 -19.25 8.86 -11.00
C TRP A 359 -18.87 10.25 -10.49
N TYR A 360 -19.79 11.20 -10.54
CA TYR A 360 -19.65 12.60 -10.14
C TYR A 360 -18.54 13.39 -10.85
N TYR A 361 -17.55 12.70 -11.43
CA TYR A 361 -16.43 13.34 -12.13
C TYR A 361 -15.83 12.46 -13.23
N GLY A 362 -15.34 13.06 -14.30
CA GLY A 362 -14.59 12.36 -15.34
C GLY A 362 -15.37 11.27 -16.09
N HIS A 363 -16.69 11.42 -16.31
CA HIS A 363 -17.55 10.39 -16.93
C HIS A 363 -17.00 9.83 -18.24
N TRP A 364 -16.32 10.64 -19.03
CA TRP A 364 -15.75 10.20 -20.29
C TRP A 364 -14.55 9.24 -20.08
N LEU A 365 -13.76 9.43 -19.01
CA LEU A 365 -12.67 8.51 -18.64
C LEU A 365 -13.20 7.16 -18.20
N TRP A 366 -14.30 7.16 -17.45
CA TRP A 366 -14.99 5.92 -17.07
C TRP A 366 -15.52 5.19 -18.30
N ARG A 367 -16.11 5.92 -19.27
CA ARG A 367 -16.58 5.35 -20.55
C ARG A 367 -15.41 4.80 -21.38
N LEU A 368 -14.32 5.54 -21.51
CA LEU A 368 -13.11 5.09 -22.18
C LEU A 368 -12.54 3.81 -21.52
N ARG A 369 -12.47 3.82 -20.18
CA ARG A 369 -12.03 2.65 -19.41
C ARG A 369 -12.94 1.44 -19.65
N GLY A 370 -14.25 1.65 -19.65
CA GLY A 370 -15.21 0.59 -19.94
C GLY A 370 -15.08 0.03 -21.36
N TRP A 371 -14.82 0.87 -22.34
CA TRP A 371 -14.56 0.46 -23.73
C TRP A 371 -13.26 -0.36 -23.84
N LEU A 372 -12.18 0.11 -23.21
CA LEU A 372 -10.92 -0.64 -23.14
C LEU A 372 -11.08 -1.99 -22.44
N ASP A 373 -11.88 -2.06 -21.38
CA ASP A 373 -12.18 -3.31 -20.69
C ASP A 373 -12.90 -4.31 -21.58
N LEU A 374 -13.83 -3.86 -22.41
CA LEU A 374 -14.50 -4.71 -23.41
C LEU A 374 -13.53 -5.25 -24.45
N LEU A 375 -12.54 -4.48 -24.90
CA LEU A 375 -11.54 -4.93 -25.87
C LEU A 375 -10.70 -6.11 -25.33
N VAL A 376 -10.46 -6.13 -24.02
CA VAL A 376 -9.72 -7.22 -23.37
C VAL A 376 -10.66 -8.32 -22.84
N GLY A 377 -11.96 -8.26 -23.19
CA GLY A 377 -12.96 -9.26 -22.80
C GLY A 377 -13.43 -9.14 -21.34
N GLY A 378 -13.40 -7.94 -20.77
CA GLY A 378 -14.00 -7.61 -19.47
C GLY A 378 -15.49 -7.25 -19.57
N VAL A 379 -16.08 -6.81 -18.45
CA VAL A 379 -17.53 -6.52 -18.34
C VAL A 379 -17.92 -5.16 -18.94
N GLY A 380 -16.99 -4.21 -19.03
CA GLY A 380 -17.26 -2.85 -19.49
C GLY A 380 -18.23 -2.09 -18.57
N LEU A 381 -18.81 -0.98 -19.07
CA LEU A 381 -19.86 -0.20 -18.39
C LEU A 381 -21.27 -0.57 -18.89
N ARG A 382 -21.56 -1.83 -19.09
CA ARG A 382 -22.85 -2.26 -19.68
C ARG A 382 -23.90 -2.67 -18.64
N ARG A 383 -23.57 -2.66 -17.36
CA ARG A 383 -24.50 -3.07 -16.30
C ARG A 383 -25.15 -1.83 -15.71
N ASP A 384 -26.44 -1.66 -15.98
CA ASP A 384 -27.24 -0.63 -15.32
C ASP A 384 -27.49 -1.03 -13.87
N ARG A 385 -27.70 -0.01 -13.03
CA ARG A 385 -28.14 -0.21 -11.66
C ARG A 385 -29.55 -0.81 -11.64
N ARG A 386 -29.80 -1.73 -10.70
CA ARG A 386 -31.14 -2.28 -10.43
C ARG A 386 -32.13 -1.19 -10.00
N ASP A 387 -31.66 -0.27 -9.13
CA ASP A 387 -32.46 0.83 -8.58
C ASP A 387 -31.59 2.11 -8.52
N ALA A 388 -32.19 3.27 -8.76
CA ALA A 388 -31.48 4.55 -8.81
C ALA A 388 -31.01 5.04 -7.43
N VAL A 389 -31.64 4.61 -6.35
CA VAL A 389 -31.39 5.08 -4.98
C VAL A 389 -31.03 3.92 -4.06
N ASP A 390 -31.77 2.82 -4.12
CA ASP A 390 -31.57 1.65 -3.24
C ASP A 390 -30.46 0.74 -3.75
N LEU A 391 -29.48 0.47 -2.88
CA LEU A 391 -28.38 -0.48 -3.12
C LEU A 391 -28.50 -1.67 -2.18
N ARG A 392 -28.13 -2.84 -2.70
CA ARG A 392 -28.01 -4.07 -1.93
C ARG A 392 -26.66 -4.74 -2.18
N VAL A 393 -26.18 -5.49 -1.19
CA VAL A 393 -25.00 -6.33 -1.37
C VAL A 393 -25.24 -7.28 -2.54
N GLY A 394 -24.26 -7.34 -3.46
CA GLY A 394 -24.35 -8.11 -4.70
C GLY A 394 -24.85 -7.32 -5.92
N ASP A 395 -25.40 -6.11 -5.76
CA ASP A 395 -25.84 -5.29 -6.90
C ASP A 395 -24.65 -4.89 -7.79
N PRO A 396 -24.77 -4.99 -9.12
CA PRO A 396 -23.78 -4.43 -10.04
C PRO A 396 -23.96 -2.92 -10.18
N ILE A 397 -22.84 -2.20 -10.21
CA ILE A 397 -22.77 -0.77 -10.48
C ILE A 397 -21.72 -0.58 -11.58
N ASP A 398 -22.13 -0.43 -12.83
CA ASP A 398 -21.23 -0.36 -13.98
C ASP A 398 -20.23 -1.55 -13.99
N CYS A 399 -18.94 -1.31 -13.78
CA CYS A 399 -17.90 -2.33 -13.72
C CYS A 399 -17.55 -2.76 -12.29
N TRP A 400 -18.37 -2.40 -11.31
CA TRP A 400 -18.19 -2.70 -9.90
C TRP A 400 -19.34 -3.55 -9.37
N ARG A 401 -19.11 -4.22 -8.23
CA ARG A 401 -20.13 -4.94 -7.47
C ARG A 401 -20.13 -4.49 -6.04
N VAL A 402 -21.31 -4.29 -5.47
CA VAL A 402 -21.48 -3.98 -4.05
C VAL A 402 -21.06 -5.19 -3.22
N GLU A 403 -20.01 -5.06 -2.46
CA GLU A 403 -19.48 -6.12 -1.60
C GLU A 403 -19.99 -5.99 -0.16
N SER A 404 -20.08 -4.76 0.35
CA SER A 404 -20.56 -4.44 1.69
C SER A 404 -21.28 -3.10 1.67
N LEU A 405 -22.37 -2.99 2.43
CA LEU A 405 -23.15 -1.78 2.61
C LEU A 405 -23.61 -1.66 4.06
N GLU A 406 -23.17 -0.62 4.75
CA GLU A 406 -23.67 -0.16 6.04
C GLU A 406 -24.34 1.19 5.81
N GLN A 407 -25.66 1.26 6.01
CA GLN A 407 -26.45 2.47 5.74
C GLN A 407 -25.90 3.67 6.49
N SER A 408 -25.80 4.79 5.80
CA SER A 408 -25.30 6.09 6.30
C SER A 408 -23.85 6.07 6.83
N ARG A 409 -23.12 4.95 6.63
CA ARG A 409 -21.77 4.78 7.17
C ARG A 409 -20.75 4.32 6.15
N ARG A 410 -21.02 3.24 5.39
CA ARG A 410 -20.01 2.61 4.55
C ARG A 410 -20.59 1.95 3.31
N LEU A 411 -19.93 2.17 2.17
CA LEU A 411 -20.15 1.44 0.93
C LEU A 411 -18.82 0.92 0.41
N GLN A 412 -18.72 -0.39 0.18
CA GLN A 412 -17.55 -1.03 -0.41
C GLN A 412 -17.93 -1.69 -1.73
N LEU A 413 -17.14 -1.40 -2.76
CA LEU A 413 -17.30 -1.91 -4.12
C LEU A 413 -16.09 -2.74 -4.51
N SER A 414 -16.28 -3.92 -5.10
CA SER A 414 -15.24 -4.73 -5.71
C SER A 414 -15.26 -4.59 -7.23
N ALA A 415 -14.09 -4.47 -7.85
CA ALA A 415 -13.95 -4.33 -9.30
C ALA A 415 -14.17 -5.66 -10.01
N GLU A 416 -15.04 -5.68 -11.02
CA GLU A 416 -15.26 -6.82 -11.94
C GLU A 416 -14.58 -6.62 -13.30
N MET A 417 -14.01 -5.42 -13.53
CA MET A 417 -13.22 -5.14 -14.74
C MET A 417 -11.93 -5.96 -14.75
N LYS A 418 -11.41 -6.25 -15.94
CA LYS A 418 -10.13 -6.93 -16.08
C LYS A 418 -8.97 -6.03 -15.69
N LEU A 419 -8.31 -6.43 -14.61
CA LEU A 419 -7.17 -5.74 -14.02
C LEU A 419 -6.01 -6.72 -13.84
N PRO A 420 -4.75 -6.27 -13.91
CA PRO A 420 -3.61 -7.10 -13.49
C PRO A 420 -3.49 -7.12 -11.95
N GLY A 421 -4.61 -7.45 -11.28
CA GLY A 421 -4.78 -7.43 -9.84
C GLY A 421 -6.26 -7.40 -9.45
N ARG A 422 -6.52 -7.12 -8.17
CA ARG A 422 -7.86 -6.87 -7.65
C ARG A 422 -7.96 -5.45 -7.15
N ALA A 423 -9.12 -4.82 -7.31
CA ALA A 423 -9.34 -3.46 -6.86
C ALA A 423 -10.64 -3.35 -6.07
N TRP A 424 -10.62 -2.49 -5.07
CA TRP A 424 -11.78 -2.10 -4.27
C TRP A 424 -11.85 -0.59 -4.20
N LEU A 425 -13.08 -0.09 -4.13
CA LEU A 425 -13.38 1.32 -3.88
C LEU A 425 -14.33 1.39 -2.69
N GLU A 426 -13.91 2.12 -1.68
CA GLU A 426 -14.64 2.24 -0.41
C GLU A 426 -14.95 3.69 -0.12
N PHE A 427 -16.15 3.93 0.38
CA PHE A 427 -16.61 5.20 0.89
C PHE A 427 -17.06 5.01 2.33
N GLU A 428 -16.53 5.84 3.22
CA GLU A 428 -16.90 5.88 4.63
C GLU A 428 -17.36 7.29 5.00
N VAL A 429 -18.38 7.37 5.85
CA VAL A 429 -18.88 8.62 6.41
C VAL A 429 -18.81 8.51 7.94
N GLU A 430 -18.04 9.40 8.55
CA GLU A 430 -17.87 9.52 9.99
C GLU A 430 -18.52 10.82 10.46
N PRO A 431 -19.41 10.81 11.48
CA PRO A 431 -19.94 12.05 12.07
C PRO A 431 -18.80 12.81 12.77
N THR A 432 -18.83 14.14 12.69
CA THR A 432 -17.93 15.07 13.36
C THR A 432 -18.73 16.10 14.14
N ASP A 433 -18.10 16.87 15.02
CA ASP A 433 -18.77 17.87 15.86
C ASP A 433 -19.55 18.93 15.03
N ASN A 434 -19.10 19.21 13.80
CA ASN A 434 -19.68 20.24 12.91
C ASN A 434 -20.25 19.67 11.61
N GLY A 435 -20.60 18.38 11.56
CA GLY A 435 -21.11 17.77 10.33
C GLY A 435 -20.63 16.32 10.15
N SER A 436 -19.99 16.03 9.00
CA SER A 436 -19.50 14.69 8.70
C SER A 436 -18.20 14.74 7.89
N ARG A 437 -17.39 13.69 8.05
CA ARG A 437 -16.21 13.46 7.21
C ARG A 437 -16.50 12.34 6.22
N ILE A 438 -16.31 12.63 4.95
CA ILE A 438 -16.39 11.62 3.87
C ILE A 438 -14.97 11.18 3.55
N ARG A 439 -14.71 9.87 3.64
CA ARG A 439 -13.46 9.24 3.24
C ARG A 439 -13.71 8.36 2.03
N GLN A 440 -12.88 8.52 1.01
CA GLN A 440 -12.85 7.68 -0.18
C GLN A 440 -11.51 6.96 -0.24
N THR A 441 -11.54 5.63 -0.31
CA THR A 441 -10.34 4.79 -0.33
C THR A 441 -10.37 3.85 -1.53
N ALA A 442 -9.38 3.97 -2.41
CA ALA A 442 -9.13 3.02 -3.48
C ALA A 442 -8.01 2.06 -3.06
N VAL A 443 -8.28 0.77 -3.17
CA VAL A 443 -7.32 -0.28 -2.81
C VAL A 443 -7.04 -1.13 -4.04
N PHE A 444 -5.77 -1.38 -4.32
CA PHE A 444 -5.33 -2.25 -5.41
C PHE A 444 -4.35 -3.30 -4.93
N ASP A 445 -4.69 -4.56 -5.14
CA ASP A 445 -3.83 -5.72 -4.86
C ASP A 445 -3.23 -6.21 -6.17
N SER A 446 -1.99 -5.78 -6.43
CA SER A 446 -1.31 -6.00 -7.70
C SER A 446 -0.85 -7.44 -7.88
N ILE A 447 -1.10 -8.03 -9.05
CA ILE A 447 -0.57 -9.34 -9.45
C ILE A 447 0.65 -9.13 -10.36
N GLY A 448 1.82 -9.55 -9.89
CA GLY A 448 3.07 -9.45 -10.64
C GLY A 448 3.59 -8.01 -10.82
N LEU A 449 4.68 -7.89 -11.57
CA LEU A 449 5.28 -6.59 -11.92
C LEU A 449 4.38 -5.77 -12.85
N THR A 450 3.58 -6.44 -13.69
CA THR A 450 2.61 -5.79 -14.58
C THR A 450 1.53 -5.06 -13.80
N GLY A 451 1.07 -5.62 -12.67
CA GLY A 451 0.13 -4.94 -11.76
C GLY A 451 0.72 -3.70 -11.11
N LEU A 452 1.99 -3.76 -10.70
CA LEU A 452 2.69 -2.58 -10.17
C LEU A 452 2.88 -1.50 -11.24
N ALA A 453 3.35 -1.87 -12.42
CA ALA A 453 3.51 -0.94 -13.55
C ALA A 453 2.17 -0.29 -13.91
N TYR A 454 1.10 -1.07 -13.97
CA TYR A 454 -0.26 -0.57 -14.20
C TYR A 454 -0.67 0.48 -13.16
N TRP A 455 -0.51 0.20 -11.85
CA TRP A 455 -0.88 1.14 -10.79
C TRP A 455 -0.14 2.46 -10.93
N TYR A 456 1.20 2.42 -11.05
CA TYR A 456 1.99 3.65 -11.13
C TYR A 456 1.74 4.43 -12.43
N ALA A 457 1.45 3.75 -13.54
CA ALA A 457 1.09 4.40 -14.80
C ALA A 457 -0.25 5.13 -14.72
N ILE A 458 -1.25 4.57 -14.01
CA ILE A 458 -2.58 5.20 -13.90
C ILE A 458 -2.74 6.09 -12.67
N TYR A 459 -1.80 6.09 -11.72
CA TYR A 459 -1.91 6.85 -10.48
C TYR A 459 -2.14 8.37 -10.70
N PRO A 460 -1.50 9.04 -11.66
CA PRO A 460 -1.81 10.44 -11.96
C PRO A 460 -3.26 10.66 -12.37
N LEU A 461 -3.86 9.70 -13.10
CA LEU A 461 -5.29 9.72 -13.45
C LEU A 461 -6.17 9.46 -12.22
N HIS A 462 -5.73 8.62 -11.29
CA HIS A 462 -6.42 8.41 -10.01
C HIS A 462 -6.52 9.71 -9.21
N GLU A 463 -5.44 10.48 -9.12
CA GLU A 463 -5.45 11.77 -8.41
C GLU A 463 -6.51 12.71 -9.00
N PHE A 464 -6.58 12.74 -10.32
CA PHE A 464 -7.54 13.58 -11.04
C PHE A 464 -8.98 13.10 -10.87
N ILE A 465 -9.24 11.79 -11.10
CA ILE A 465 -10.58 11.21 -11.08
C ILE A 465 -11.14 11.18 -9.66
N PHE A 466 -10.38 10.63 -8.72
CA PHE A 466 -10.88 10.40 -7.36
C PHE A 466 -10.97 11.69 -6.53
N GLY A 467 -10.04 12.62 -6.74
CA GLY A 467 -10.16 13.96 -6.14
C GLY A 467 -11.38 14.71 -6.64
N GLY A 468 -11.63 14.66 -7.94
CA GLY A 468 -12.82 15.25 -8.56
C GLY A 468 -14.12 14.57 -8.12
N MET A 469 -14.12 13.24 -8.01
CA MET A 469 -15.29 12.48 -7.56
C MET A 469 -15.64 12.78 -6.09
N LEU A 470 -14.65 12.80 -5.19
CA LEU A 470 -14.88 13.12 -3.78
C LEU A 470 -15.44 14.54 -3.61
N ASN A 471 -14.88 15.53 -4.34
CA ASN A 471 -15.38 16.90 -4.34
C ASN A 471 -16.80 16.99 -4.91
N GLY A 472 -17.12 16.22 -5.96
CA GLY A 472 -18.46 16.14 -6.53
C GLY A 472 -19.49 15.56 -5.56
N ILE A 473 -19.12 14.49 -4.84
CA ILE A 473 -19.94 13.90 -3.77
C ILE A 473 -20.17 14.94 -2.66
N ALA A 474 -19.10 15.60 -2.18
CA ALA A 474 -19.19 16.59 -1.11
C ALA A 474 -20.06 17.81 -1.50
N SER A 475 -19.94 18.32 -2.73
CA SER A 475 -20.77 19.42 -3.21
C SER A 475 -22.24 19.02 -3.32
N THR A 476 -22.52 17.80 -3.77
CA THR A 476 -23.89 17.28 -3.85
C THR A 476 -24.48 17.06 -2.45
N ALA A 477 -23.68 16.61 -1.48
CA ALA A 477 -24.08 16.43 -0.09
C ALA A 477 -24.48 17.77 0.57
N ARG A 478 -23.73 18.84 0.31
CA ARG A 478 -24.04 20.19 0.84
C ARG A 478 -25.29 20.81 0.26
N GLY A 479 -25.92 20.19 -0.74
CA GLY A 479 -27.12 20.76 -1.39
C GLY A 479 -26.84 22.10 -2.06
N SER A 480 -25.60 22.43 -2.33
CA SER A 480 -25.20 23.69 -2.92
C SER A 480 -25.65 23.77 -4.37
N VAL A 481 -26.67 24.59 -4.57
CA VAL A 481 -26.96 25.26 -5.83
C VAL A 481 -25.66 25.87 -6.33
N GLU A 482 -25.27 25.48 -7.54
CA GLU A 482 -24.32 26.07 -8.45
C GLU A 482 -23.65 27.38 -7.98
N THR A 483 -22.52 27.27 -7.31
CA THR A 483 -21.45 28.21 -7.60
C THR A 483 -20.85 27.76 -8.93
N THR A 484 -20.92 28.61 -9.94
CA THR A 484 -20.38 28.42 -11.29
C THR A 484 -18.87 28.14 -11.24
N THR A 485 -18.47 26.99 -10.80
CA THR A 485 -17.14 26.46 -11.03
C THR A 485 -17.11 26.05 -12.51
N TRP A 486 -16.15 26.58 -13.26
CA TRP A 486 -15.89 26.21 -14.65
C TRP A 486 -15.90 24.68 -14.80
N GLN A 487 -16.97 24.12 -15.33
CA GLN A 487 -17.06 22.72 -15.72
C GLN A 487 -17.44 22.65 -17.20
N PRO A 488 -16.47 22.38 -18.09
CA PRO A 488 -16.77 22.24 -19.50
C PRO A 488 -17.66 21.01 -19.73
N THR A 489 -18.66 21.12 -20.59
CA THR A 489 -19.47 20.00 -21.06
C THR A 489 -18.57 18.91 -21.65
N VAL A 490 -19.04 17.66 -21.68
CA VAL A 490 -18.26 16.52 -22.23
C VAL A 490 -17.75 16.83 -23.64
N PHE A 491 -18.59 17.48 -24.47
CA PHE A 491 -18.18 17.91 -25.82
C PHE A 491 -17.00 18.90 -25.77
N ARG A 492 -17.05 19.91 -24.89
CA ARG A 492 -15.94 20.87 -24.72
C ARG A 492 -14.68 20.23 -24.17
N GLN A 493 -14.81 19.23 -23.27
CA GLN A 493 -13.66 18.48 -22.73
C GLN A 493 -12.93 17.73 -23.83
N VAL A 494 -13.68 16.98 -24.67
CA VAL A 494 -13.13 16.24 -25.81
C VAL A 494 -12.58 17.20 -26.86
N ALA A 495 -13.32 18.24 -27.22
CA ALA A 495 -12.87 19.25 -28.16
C ALA A 495 -11.60 19.97 -27.67
N GLY A 496 -11.51 20.27 -26.36
CA GLY A 496 -10.31 20.83 -25.76
C GLY A 496 -9.10 19.90 -25.85
N LEU A 497 -9.27 18.62 -25.51
CA LEU A 497 -8.18 17.63 -25.64
C LEU A 497 -7.73 17.49 -27.10
N VAL A 498 -8.66 17.35 -28.04
CA VAL A 498 -8.36 17.28 -29.47
C VAL A 498 -7.67 18.57 -29.94
N GLY A 499 -8.10 19.74 -29.46
CA GLY A 499 -7.47 21.02 -29.77
C GLY A 499 -6.02 21.11 -29.30
N PHE A 500 -5.73 20.74 -28.04
CA PHE A 500 -4.36 20.72 -27.53
C PHE A 500 -3.50 19.66 -28.25
N MET A 501 -4.05 18.48 -28.55
CA MET A 501 -3.39 17.48 -29.38
C MET A 501 -3.06 18.04 -30.77
N ALA A 502 -4.02 18.67 -31.44
CA ALA A 502 -3.81 19.25 -32.75
C ALA A 502 -2.69 20.32 -32.72
N VAL A 503 -2.68 21.22 -31.74
CA VAL A 503 -1.63 22.25 -31.60
C VAL A 503 -0.26 21.61 -31.39
N CYS A 504 -0.13 20.63 -30.50
CA CYS A 504 1.12 19.94 -30.25
C CYS A 504 1.63 19.16 -31.46
N PHE A 505 0.76 18.40 -32.13
CA PHE A 505 1.15 17.61 -33.30
C PHE A 505 1.36 18.45 -34.55
N LEU A 506 0.70 19.61 -34.69
CA LEU A 506 1.05 20.59 -35.72
C LEU A 506 2.46 21.16 -35.49
N SER A 507 2.81 21.49 -34.25
CA SER A 507 4.17 21.92 -33.89
C SER A 507 5.19 20.82 -34.16
N ALA A 508 4.86 19.55 -33.82
CA ALA A 508 5.68 18.39 -34.17
C ALA A 508 5.89 18.25 -35.69
N GLY A 509 4.82 18.42 -36.47
CA GLY A 509 4.85 18.36 -37.93
C GLY A 509 5.72 19.47 -38.55
N LEU A 510 5.61 20.70 -38.01
CA LEU A 510 6.49 21.80 -38.44
C LEU A 510 7.96 21.51 -38.14
N GLY A 511 8.29 21.03 -36.94
CA GLY A 511 9.65 20.60 -36.59
C GLY A 511 10.15 19.46 -37.47
N ALA A 512 9.31 18.46 -37.74
CA ALA A 512 9.63 17.34 -38.61
C ALA A 512 9.86 17.77 -40.06
N ALA A 513 9.14 18.78 -40.58
CA ALA A 513 9.35 19.31 -41.91
C ALA A 513 10.78 19.87 -42.09
N PHE A 514 11.30 20.63 -41.12
CA PHE A 514 12.68 21.10 -41.14
C PHE A 514 13.70 19.95 -40.95
N THR A 515 13.40 18.99 -40.09
CA THR A 515 14.28 17.86 -39.82
C THR A 515 14.40 16.95 -41.01
N SER A 516 13.31 16.65 -41.73
CA SER A 516 13.31 15.73 -42.88
C SER A 516 14.19 16.18 -44.06
N THR A 517 14.39 17.48 -44.23
CA THR A 517 15.24 18.03 -45.28
C THR A 517 16.72 17.82 -45.03
N SER A 518 17.18 17.74 -43.78
CA SER A 518 18.60 17.72 -43.40
C SER A 518 19.08 16.39 -42.80
N VAL A 519 18.18 15.54 -42.28
CA VAL A 519 18.54 14.26 -41.62
C VAL A 519 19.22 13.29 -42.59
N GLY A 520 18.79 13.22 -43.85
CA GLY A 520 19.38 12.33 -44.87
C GLY A 520 20.65 12.89 -45.55
N GLY A 521 20.98 14.16 -45.31
CA GLY A 521 22.08 14.87 -45.92
C GLY A 521 23.07 15.41 -44.88
N TRP A 522 23.00 16.71 -44.61
CA TRP A 522 23.92 17.42 -43.73
C TRP A 522 24.09 16.79 -42.34
N TYR A 523 23.05 16.34 -41.69
CA TYR A 523 23.16 15.72 -40.35
C TYR A 523 24.00 14.44 -40.35
N GLN A 524 24.03 13.69 -41.45
CA GLN A 524 24.88 12.49 -41.59
C GLN A 524 26.35 12.82 -41.75
N THR A 525 26.70 14.02 -42.24
CA THR A 525 28.10 14.46 -42.42
C THR A 525 28.72 14.97 -41.11
N LEU A 526 27.91 15.24 -40.08
CA LEU A 526 28.42 15.73 -38.80
C LEU A 526 29.21 14.66 -38.02
N ALA A 527 30.34 15.08 -37.44
CA ALA A 527 31.03 14.29 -36.43
C ALA A 527 30.15 14.18 -35.18
N LYS A 528 29.77 12.95 -34.80
CA LYS A 528 28.82 12.67 -33.68
C LYS A 528 29.56 12.05 -32.50
N PRO A 529 29.20 12.36 -31.26
CA PRO A 529 29.75 11.69 -30.09
C PRO A 529 29.37 10.21 -30.07
N ASN A 530 30.22 9.34 -29.49
CA ASN A 530 30.00 7.88 -29.44
C ASN A 530 28.70 7.46 -28.71
N TRP A 531 28.12 8.34 -27.90
CA TRP A 531 26.86 8.13 -27.17
C TRP A 531 25.66 8.77 -27.88
N ASN A 532 25.79 9.19 -29.15
CA ASN A 532 24.65 9.70 -29.93
C ASN A 532 23.56 8.64 -30.02
N PRO A 533 22.29 8.95 -29.65
CA PRO A 533 21.20 8.00 -29.78
C PRO A 533 21.01 7.57 -31.25
N PRO A 534 20.56 6.35 -31.51
CA PRO A 534 20.23 5.92 -32.86
C PRO A 534 19.06 6.73 -33.43
N ASP A 535 19.11 7.05 -34.71
CA ASP A 535 18.19 7.99 -35.39
C ASP A 535 16.70 7.57 -35.22
N TRP A 536 16.43 6.27 -35.20
CA TRP A 536 15.07 5.75 -35.04
C TRP A 536 14.41 6.10 -33.68
N LEU A 537 15.23 6.39 -32.64
CA LEU A 537 14.72 6.65 -31.28
C LEU A 537 14.03 8.01 -31.19
N PHE A 538 14.46 9.00 -31.98
CA PHE A 538 13.92 10.36 -31.88
C PHE A 538 12.44 10.44 -32.21
N GLY A 539 11.95 9.73 -33.22
CA GLY A 539 10.55 9.72 -33.63
C GLY A 539 9.58 9.30 -32.51
N PRO A 540 9.70 8.07 -31.98
CA PRO A 540 8.86 7.60 -30.87
C PRO A 540 8.95 8.47 -29.61
N VAL A 541 10.14 8.93 -29.23
CA VAL A 541 10.32 9.78 -28.03
C VAL A 541 9.58 11.10 -28.20
N TRP A 542 9.80 11.82 -29.30
CA TRP A 542 9.11 13.08 -29.54
C TRP A 542 7.59 12.92 -29.63
N THR A 543 7.11 11.86 -30.26
CA THR A 543 5.67 11.55 -30.31
C THR A 543 5.09 11.41 -28.91
N ALA A 544 5.74 10.66 -28.03
CA ALA A 544 5.33 10.50 -26.65
C ALA A 544 5.37 11.82 -25.86
N LEU A 545 6.41 12.64 -26.07
CA LEU A 545 6.56 13.93 -25.40
C LEU A 545 5.47 14.93 -25.81
N TYR A 546 5.17 15.05 -27.11
CA TYR A 546 4.09 15.92 -27.59
C TYR A 546 2.72 15.47 -27.08
N PHE A 547 2.48 14.16 -26.97
CA PHE A 547 1.28 13.63 -26.35
C PHE A 547 1.17 14.05 -24.87
N LEU A 548 2.25 13.88 -24.09
CA LEU A 548 2.28 14.26 -22.67
C LEU A 548 2.10 15.77 -22.48
N MET A 549 2.72 16.59 -23.33
CA MET A 549 2.54 18.04 -23.34
C MET A 549 1.09 18.46 -23.60
N ALA A 550 0.43 17.83 -24.57
CA ALA A 550 -0.97 18.12 -24.90
C ALA A 550 -1.90 17.77 -23.74
N VAL A 551 -1.70 16.60 -23.12
CA VAL A 551 -2.46 16.18 -21.93
C VAL A 551 -2.22 17.13 -20.76
N ALA A 552 -0.98 17.54 -20.51
CA ALA A 552 -0.64 18.47 -19.44
C ALA A 552 -1.35 19.83 -19.60
N ALA A 553 -1.30 20.41 -20.79
CA ALA A 553 -1.97 21.68 -21.08
C ALA A 553 -3.50 21.56 -20.99
N TRP A 554 -4.05 20.47 -21.49
CA TRP A 554 -5.49 20.19 -21.36
C TRP A 554 -5.92 20.04 -19.90
N LEU A 555 -5.16 19.37 -19.03
CA LEU A 555 -5.46 19.23 -17.60
C LEU A 555 -5.56 20.59 -16.90
N VAL A 556 -4.63 21.50 -17.21
CA VAL A 556 -4.64 22.85 -16.64
C VAL A 556 -5.85 23.64 -17.13
N TRP A 557 -6.14 23.61 -18.42
CA TRP A 557 -7.31 24.27 -19.00
C TRP A 557 -8.62 23.66 -18.51
N HIS A 558 -8.70 22.35 -18.44
CA HIS A 558 -9.90 21.63 -18.00
C HIS A 558 -10.29 22.00 -16.57
N ALA A 559 -9.30 22.12 -15.67
CA ALA A 559 -9.55 22.40 -14.25
C ALA A 559 -9.88 23.89 -13.98
N HIS A 560 -9.34 24.83 -14.78
CA HIS A 560 -9.37 26.25 -14.43
C HIS A 560 -10.00 27.14 -15.52
N GLY A 561 -10.24 26.63 -16.74
CA GLY A 561 -10.67 27.41 -17.91
C GLY A 561 -9.57 28.33 -18.44
N TRP A 562 -9.88 29.05 -19.54
CA TRP A 562 -8.90 29.94 -20.20
C TRP A 562 -8.50 31.14 -19.34
N SER A 563 -9.43 31.76 -18.63
CA SER A 563 -9.18 32.99 -17.85
C SER A 563 -8.24 32.76 -16.69
N ALA A 564 -8.52 31.74 -15.87
CA ALA A 564 -7.72 31.44 -14.69
C ALA A 564 -6.41 30.68 -15.01
N ALA A 565 -6.33 30.01 -16.17
CA ALA A 565 -5.14 29.31 -16.63
C ALA A 565 -4.27 30.12 -17.60
N ARG A 566 -4.67 31.34 -17.95
CA ARG A 566 -4.07 32.14 -19.03
C ARG A 566 -2.55 32.26 -18.95
N THR A 567 -2.00 32.60 -17.79
CA THR A 567 -0.55 32.74 -17.60
C THR A 567 0.18 31.42 -17.83
N ALA A 568 -0.35 30.32 -17.32
CA ALA A 568 0.25 28.99 -17.47
C ALA A 568 0.21 28.51 -18.93
N LEU A 569 -0.92 28.72 -19.62
CA LEU A 569 -1.09 28.37 -21.03
C LEU A 569 -0.28 29.27 -21.97
N ASN A 570 -0.04 30.53 -21.60
CA ASN A 570 0.87 31.40 -22.35
C ASN A 570 2.31 30.89 -22.29
N TRP A 571 2.83 30.52 -21.12
CA TRP A 571 4.14 29.89 -21.00
C TRP A 571 4.23 28.59 -21.80
N PHE A 572 3.16 27.80 -21.80
CA PHE A 572 3.06 26.59 -22.62
C PHE A 572 3.15 26.92 -24.13
N GLY A 573 2.47 27.93 -24.61
CA GLY A 573 2.55 28.38 -26.01
C GLY A 573 3.96 28.90 -26.39
N ILE A 574 4.58 29.65 -25.49
CA ILE A 574 5.94 30.20 -25.68
C ILE A 574 6.96 29.08 -25.83
N GLN A 575 6.98 28.08 -24.92
CA GLN A 575 7.92 26.98 -25.02
C GLN A 575 7.67 26.11 -26.26
N LEU A 576 6.42 25.96 -26.69
CA LEU A 576 6.08 25.22 -27.90
C LEU A 576 6.58 25.94 -29.16
N ALA A 577 6.50 27.27 -29.18
CA ALA A 577 7.08 28.07 -30.26
C ALA A 577 8.61 27.94 -30.31
N PHE A 578 9.30 28.05 -29.17
CA PHE A 578 10.75 27.84 -29.10
C PHE A 578 11.15 26.43 -29.54
N ASN A 579 10.38 25.42 -29.23
CA ASN A 579 10.64 24.05 -29.68
C ASN A 579 10.67 23.94 -31.23
N VAL A 580 9.75 24.61 -31.92
CA VAL A 580 9.75 24.69 -33.38
C VAL A 580 10.94 25.50 -33.91
N VAL A 581 11.25 26.63 -33.25
CA VAL A 581 12.38 27.51 -33.62
C VAL A 581 13.71 26.76 -33.50
N TRP A 582 13.90 25.93 -32.48
CA TRP A 582 15.07 25.10 -32.35
C TRP A 582 15.27 24.16 -33.55
N SER A 583 14.20 23.49 -33.97
CA SER A 583 14.26 22.58 -35.14
C SER A 583 14.62 23.35 -36.42
N PHE A 584 14.10 24.56 -36.60
CA PHE A 584 14.41 25.44 -37.72
C PHE A 584 15.89 25.88 -37.69
N LEU A 585 16.41 26.32 -36.54
CA LEU A 585 17.82 26.77 -36.42
C LEU A 585 18.80 25.63 -36.60
N PHE A 586 18.50 24.45 -36.04
CA PHE A 586 19.41 23.31 -36.09
C PHE A 586 19.41 22.63 -37.47
N PHE A 587 18.22 22.27 -37.97
CA PHE A 587 18.06 21.50 -39.20
C PHE A 587 17.77 22.39 -40.41
N GLY A 588 17.01 23.47 -40.26
CA GLY A 588 16.65 24.34 -41.39
C GLY A 588 17.75 25.29 -41.80
N LEU A 589 18.46 25.89 -40.83
CA LEU A 589 19.56 26.81 -41.08
C LEU A 589 20.96 26.17 -40.96
N GLU A 590 21.01 24.93 -40.46
CA GLU A 590 22.27 24.17 -40.25
C GLU A 590 23.26 24.94 -39.36
N ARG A 591 22.76 25.66 -38.33
CA ARG A 591 23.54 26.49 -37.41
C ARG A 591 23.52 25.95 -35.96
N PRO A 592 24.34 24.89 -35.63
CA PRO A 592 24.35 24.25 -34.31
C PRO A 592 24.64 25.22 -33.16
N GLY A 593 25.48 26.24 -33.37
CA GLY A 593 25.80 27.23 -32.34
C GLY A 593 24.63 28.17 -31.98
N LEU A 594 23.85 28.61 -33.00
CA LEU A 594 22.63 29.38 -32.75
C LEU A 594 21.54 28.52 -32.08
N ALA A 595 21.39 27.29 -32.54
CA ALA A 595 20.49 26.33 -31.96
C ALA A 595 20.86 26.00 -30.49
N PHE A 596 22.17 26.01 -30.15
CA PHE A 596 22.62 25.84 -28.77
C PHE A 596 22.20 27.03 -27.88
N ALA A 597 22.33 28.24 -28.34
CA ALA A 597 21.88 29.42 -27.58
C ALA A 597 20.35 29.38 -27.37
N GLU A 598 19.63 29.00 -28.41
CA GLU A 598 18.15 28.91 -28.37
C GLU A 598 17.64 27.81 -27.45
N ILE A 599 18.22 26.60 -27.46
CA ILE A 599 17.75 25.47 -26.62
C ILE A 599 17.93 25.76 -25.12
N LEU A 600 18.83 26.65 -24.72
CA LEU A 600 18.93 27.12 -23.33
C LEU A 600 17.70 27.96 -22.96
N VAL A 601 17.26 28.83 -23.89
CA VAL A 601 16.03 29.63 -23.72
C VAL A 601 14.80 28.73 -23.67
N LEU A 602 14.77 27.72 -24.55
CA LEU A 602 13.74 26.68 -24.54
C LEU A 602 13.68 25.97 -23.19
N CYS A 603 14.81 25.50 -22.65
CA CYS A 603 14.87 24.86 -21.33
C CYS A 603 14.31 25.77 -20.22
N LEU A 604 14.70 27.03 -20.19
CA LEU A 604 14.18 28.00 -19.22
C LEU A 604 12.67 28.20 -19.37
N SER A 605 12.15 28.24 -20.59
CA SER A 605 10.72 28.37 -20.85
C SER A 605 9.93 27.12 -20.43
N ILE A 606 10.52 25.92 -20.57
CA ILE A 606 9.95 24.65 -20.07
C ILE A 606 9.91 24.68 -18.53
N VAL A 607 10.97 25.11 -17.86
CA VAL A 607 11.00 25.26 -16.39
C VAL A 607 9.92 26.23 -15.94
N ALA A 608 9.81 27.40 -16.59
CA ALA A 608 8.76 28.38 -16.30
C ALA A 608 7.35 27.78 -16.48
N THR A 609 7.17 26.98 -17.53
CA THR A 609 5.89 26.26 -17.77
C THR A 609 5.62 25.23 -16.67
N CYS A 610 6.62 24.44 -16.26
CA CYS A 610 6.49 23.48 -15.16
C CYS A 610 6.09 24.18 -13.85
N LEU A 611 6.72 25.29 -13.50
CA LEU A 611 6.39 26.09 -12.31
C LEU A 611 4.97 26.68 -12.38
N ALA A 612 4.60 27.21 -13.53
CA ALA A 612 3.27 27.76 -13.75
C ALA A 612 2.18 26.68 -13.70
N PHE A 613 2.46 25.49 -14.23
CA PHE A 613 1.57 24.34 -14.18
C PHE A 613 1.50 23.77 -12.75
N GLN A 614 2.61 23.71 -12.03
CA GLN A 614 2.65 23.24 -10.65
C GLN A 614 1.75 24.07 -9.73
N ALA A 615 1.68 25.37 -9.95
CA ALA A 615 0.77 26.28 -9.23
C ALA A 615 -0.71 25.98 -9.49
N LYS A 616 -1.04 25.30 -10.60
CA LYS A 616 -2.41 24.97 -11.01
C LYS A 616 -2.72 23.48 -10.86
N SER A 617 -1.81 22.60 -11.29
CA SER A 617 -1.97 21.15 -11.26
C SER A 617 -0.60 20.49 -11.18
N ARG A 618 -0.31 19.81 -10.06
CA ARG A 618 0.94 19.06 -9.89
C ARG A 618 1.09 17.95 -10.92
N THR A 619 -0.01 17.28 -11.26
CA THR A 619 -0.03 16.22 -12.27
C THR A 619 0.39 16.76 -13.63
N ALA A 620 -0.13 17.92 -14.04
CA ALA A 620 0.24 18.54 -15.30
C ALA A 620 1.73 18.92 -15.33
N ALA A 621 2.28 19.42 -14.22
CA ALA A 621 3.71 19.71 -14.11
C ALA A 621 4.57 18.46 -14.21
N LEU A 622 4.18 17.35 -13.55
CA LEU A 622 4.89 16.07 -13.62
C LEU A 622 4.92 15.47 -15.03
N LEU A 623 3.86 15.65 -15.82
CA LEU A 623 3.80 15.20 -17.21
C LEU A 623 4.81 15.93 -18.12
N LEU A 624 5.29 17.11 -17.71
CA LEU A 624 6.33 17.87 -18.44
C LEU A 624 7.77 17.49 -18.04
N VAL A 625 7.96 16.75 -16.93
CA VAL A 625 9.30 16.36 -16.47
C VAL A 625 10.07 15.51 -17.48
N PRO A 626 9.47 14.49 -18.15
CA PRO A 626 10.16 13.75 -19.20
C PRO A 626 10.62 14.64 -20.36
N TYR A 627 9.81 15.65 -20.72
CA TYR A 627 10.17 16.61 -21.75
C TYR A 627 11.34 17.49 -21.33
N LEU A 628 11.35 18.01 -20.11
CA LEU A 628 12.47 18.77 -19.57
C LEU A 628 13.76 17.92 -19.53
N ALA A 629 13.68 16.67 -19.10
CA ALA A 629 14.80 15.74 -19.06
C ALA A 629 15.37 15.48 -20.47
N TRP A 630 14.49 15.21 -21.44
CA TRP A 630 14.91 15.01 -22.83
C TRP A 630 15.54 16.25 -23.47
N THR A 631 14.97 17.43 -23.22
CA THR A 631 15.52 18.69 -23.73
C THR A 631 16.86 19.02 -23.06
N SER A 632 17.02 18.76 -21.76
CA SER A 632 18.30 18.90 -21.05
C SER A 632 19.38 17.98 -21.63
N PHE A 633 19.02 16.74 -21.96
CA PHE A 633 19.90 15.84 -22.71
C PHE A 633 20.25 16.40 -24.08
N ALA A 634 19.28 16.96 -24.83
CA ALA A 634 19.49 17.55 -26.15
C ALA A 634 20.39 18.78 -26.08
N VAL A 635 20.41 19.56 -25.00
CA VAL A 635 21.39 20.67 -24.77
C VAL A 635 22.82 20.13 -24.81
N ILE A 636 23.08 19.04 -24.07
CA ILE A 636 24.40 18.44 -23.99
C ILE A 636 24.80 17.87 -25.35
N LEU A 637 23.88 17.23 -26.06
CA LEU A 637 24.11 16.68 -27.38
C LEU A 637 24.42 17.79 -28.40
N ASN A 638 23.61 18.86 -28.43
CA ASN A 638 23.78 20.00 -29.31
C ASN A 638 25.14 20.70 -29.09
N LEU A 639 25.54 20.89 -27.83
CA LEU A 639 26.86 21.46 -27.49
C LEU A 639 28.01 20.60 -28.03
N ASN A 640 27.91 19.27 -27.88
CA ASN A 640 28.97 18.37 -28.38
C ASN A 640 29.00 18.36 -29.91
N LEU A 641 27.85 18.31 -30.58
CA LEU A 641 27.75 18.40 -32.03
C LEU A 641 28.34 19.73 -32.53
N TRP A 642 28.04 20.85 -31.88
CA TRP A 642 28.64 22.13 -32.24
C TRP A 642 30.15 22.13 -32.08
N ARG A 643 30.67 21.67 -30.93
CA ARG A 643 32.14 21.63 -30.67
C ARG A 643 32.92 20.70 -31.59
N LEU A 644 32.32 19.60 -32.04
CA LEU A 644 32.97 18.63 -32.92
C LEU A 644 32.99 19.10 -34.39
N ASN A 645 32.16 20.09 -34.76
CA ASN A 645 31.97 20.54 -36.14
C ASN A 645 32.13 22.05 -36.31
N SER A 646 32.69 22.74 -35.30
CA SER A 646 33.04 24.17 -35.33
C SER A 646 34.45 24.43 -35.77
#